data_e809a05e2c5a493da4839aaecb84b7ea
#
_entry.id   e809a05e2c5a493da4839aaecb84b7ea
#
_cell.length_a   1.000
_cell.length_b   1.000
_cell.length_c   1.000
_cell.angle_alpha   90.00
_cell.angle_beta   90.00
_cell.angle_gamma   90.00
#
_symmetry.space_group_name_H-M   'P 1'
#
loop_
_entity.id
_entity.type
_entity.pdbx_description
1 polymer ?
#
loop_
_entity_poly.entity_id
_entity_poly.type
_entity_poly.pdbx_seq_one_letter_code
_entity_poly.pdbx_strand_id
1 'polypeptide(L)'
;MSWEVRIMPLKTSSSKGGFSAALLRSDLTRFWPLWAAYTTVWLLAMPAAQFLLLFRRNGMWGLEDMDWRRLEAVDAALEAGSGSATVFLAIAACLFAMALFSYLTTSRSVGFAHALPVKREGLFLTHYAAGAAVFLTVHAAAALLTLAVWAAAGVTQFWAVGAWFLSVTGQMLFFYSFAVFCAMFAGQVLAVPAFYTIFNLLAAGLTWIFNALASQFLYGWAYSDFPDPVRWLTPVWALTDGVYSSTQLDANNDIVGYTFTGLPTVAAYAAAGVVLAALALAVYRRRASETAGDLVAIPWAKPLFRYGMGFCGGLLLGMALYSFLWNQFSGGAVSAPAMAVCAVAGGLAAYFGAEMLLRKSFRVVKASWRGAAALCAALVLVCAGYGLDLLKVESRVPQADQVRDVYFQLYGQYSSLRGTVEDPALIEQLTALHQTLVQERPAEDMDYSGGADCYASVTLRYTLKNGGSLSREYSFSYSAADLKDNTSPAAQMAALFREPGMQMASLGGDLNSIERVTSGELEYYFNYQSGGYSQDAAPLDAKQAQTLLDAFIRDVQAGHAGVDAMDADASQENDYVNALRIYYVPKTDPSRRYQRDSDTLYLSFTTHYTELLAELEKLGLKDDLITTAELDRRIGVDSGEPGSVGVYEALDEDMLYVPAEEDAIGIIGGADGPTAVFVGGAEEEEAG
;
A
#
# COMPACT_ATOMS: atom_id res chain seq x y z
N MET A 1 -64.65 10.49 43.34
CA MET A 1 -64.34 10.57 41.90
C MET A 1 -63.30 9.53 41.60
N SER A 2 -63.69 8.34 41.16
CA SER A 2 -62.91 7.19 40.84
C SER A 2 -62.50 7.32 39.36
N TRP A 3 -61.18 7.38 39.05
CA TRP A 3 -60.66 7.33 37.70
C TRP A 3 -60.62 5.84 37.30
N GLU A 4 -61.54 5.35 36.55
CA GLU A 4 -61.48 4.07 35.85
C GLU A 4 -60.50 4.22 34.69
N VAL A 5 -59.31 3.67 34.84
CA VAL A 5 -58.36 3.49 33.73
C VAL A 5 -58.92 2.38 32.82
N ARG A 6 -59.53 2.79 31.72
CA ARG A 6 -59.96 1.89 30.64
C ARG A 6 -58.75 1.29 30.01
N ILE A 7 -58.32 0.11 30.44
CA ILE A 7 -57.30 -0.71 29.76
C ILE A 7 -57.95 -1.17 28.44
N MET A 8 -57.59 -0.52 27.34
CA MET A 8 -57.90 -1.06 26.01
C MET A 8 -57.23 -2.42 25.87
N PRO A 9 -57.95 -3.49 25.49
CA PRO A 9 -57.34 -4.76 25.21
C PRO A 9 -56.46 -4.59 23.98
N LEU A 10 -55.13 -4.62 24.17
CA LEU A 10 -54.20 -4.82 23.10
C LEU A 10 -54.60 -6.09 22.37
N LYS A 11 -55.13 -5.98 21.15
CA LYS A 11 -55.27 -7.11 20.24
C LYS A 11 -53.92 -7.77 20.12
N THR A 12 -53.66 -8.79 20.90
CA THR A 12 -52.55 -9.69 20.75
C THR A 12 -52.77 -10.47 19.46
N SER A 13 -52.38 -9.86 18.33
CA SER A 13 -52.08 -10.62 17.15
C SER A 13 -50.92 -11.53 17.54
N SER A 14 -51.21 -12.75 17.93
CA SER A 14 -50.22 -13.78 18.15
C SER A 14 -49.65 -14.17 16.81
N SER A 15 -48.82 -13.29 16.24
CA SER A 15 -47.97 -13.68 15.14
C SER A 15 -46.90 -14.60 15.72
N LYS A 16 -47.12 -15.91 15.61
CA LYS A 16 -46.08 -16.93 15.76
C LYS A 16 -45.00 -16.77 14.68
N GLY A 17 -44.88 -15.59 14.06
CA GLY A 17 -43.98 -15.22 13.00
C GLY A 17 -42.60 -14.81 13.53
N GLY A 18 -41.54 -15.14 12.80
CA GLY A 18 -40.19 -14.83 13.14
C GLY A 18 -39.79 -13.36 12.92
N PHE A 19 -40.69 -12.42 12.62
CA PHE A 19 -40.39 -11.01 12.26
C PHE A 19 -41.42 -10.06 12.94
N SER A 20 -40.93 -8.89 13.41
CA SER A 20 -41.78 -7.89 14.08
C SER A 20 -41.67 -6.52 13.39
N ALA A 21 -42.70 -6.14 12.65
CA ALA A 21 -42.81 -4.83 11.99
C ALA A 21 -42.77 -3.64 12.96
N ALA A 22 -43.28 -3.84 14.19
CA ALA A 22 -43.27 -2.81 15.23
C ALA A 22 -41.84 -2.52 15.72
N LEU A 23 -41.00 -3.56 15.89
CA LEU A 23 -39.59 -3.39 16.23
C LEU A 23 -38.80 -2.77 15.07
N LEU A 24 -39.04 -3.21 13.85
CA LEU A 24 -38.43 -2.60 12.66
C LEU A 24 -38.70 -1.10 12.61
N ARG A 25 -39.95 -0.68 12.79
CA ARG A 25 -40.30 0.75 12.81
C ARG A 25 -39.63 1.48 13.97
N SER A 26 -39.53 0.85 15.13
CA SER A 26 -38.85 1.40 16.30
C SER A 26 -37.35 1.66 16.02
N ASP A 27 -36.66 0.70 15.38
CA ASP A 27 -35.24 0.84 15.03
C ASP A 27 -35.03 1.97 14.02
N LEU A 28 -35.84 2.02 12.98
CA LEU A 28 -35.76 3.08 11.96
C LEU A 28 -35.99 4.47 12.55
N THR A 29 -36.93 4.61 13.49
CA THR A 29 -37.21 5.91 14.13
C THR A 29 -36.19 6.26 15.21
N ARG A 30 -35.68 5.29 15.96
CA ARG A 30 -34.73 5.52 17.06
C ARG A 30 -33.37 6.00 16.58
N PHE A 31 -32.87 5.43 15.52
CA PHE A 31 -31.52 5.70 15.00
C PHE A 31 -31.55 6.59 13.75
N TRP A 32 -32.62 7.38 13.54
CA TRP A 32 -32.78 8.24 12.37
C TRP A 32 -31.60 9.18 12.11
N PRO A 33 -30.86 9.73 13.12
CA PRO A 33 -29.73 10.60 12.83
C PRO A 33 -28.59 9.87 12.12
N LEU A 34 -28.35 8.58 12.47
CA LEU A 34 -27.34 7.76 11.80
C LEU A 34 -27.74 7.47 10.35
N TRP A 35 -29.04 7.15 10.14
CA TRP A 35 -29.54 6.94 8.77
C TRP A 35 -29.51 8.21 7.93
N ALA A 36 -29.84 9.35 8.52
CA ALA A 36 -29.78 10.65 7.86
C ALA A 36 -28.34 11.00 7.46
N ALA A 37 -27.37 10.84 8.36
CA ALA A 37 -25.97 11.06 8.06
C ALA A 37 -25.48 10.17 6.91
N TYR A 38 -25.78 8.88 6.96
CA TYR A 38 -25.42 7.93 5.90
C TYR A 38 -26.05 8.31 4.55
N THR A 39 -27.35 8.67 4.57
CA THR A 39 -28.09 9.12 3.37
C THR A 39 -27.47 10.39 2.80
N THR A 40 -27.13 11.36 3.64
CA THR A 40 -26.53 12.62 3.21
C THR A 40 -25.21 12.40 2.50
N VAL A 41 -24.33 11.54 3.03
CA VAL A 41 -23.05 11.22 2.39
C VAL A 41 -23.27 10.66 0.98
N TRP A 42 -24.15 9.68 0.81
CA TRP A 42 -24.39 9.09 -0.52
C TRP A 42 -25.13 10.01 -1.47
N LEU A 43 -26.02 10.88 -0.99
CA LEU A 43 -26.68 11.89 -1.83
C LEU A 43 -25.68 12.96 -2.30
N LEU A 44 -24.70 13.32 -1.47
CA LEU A 44 -23.65 14.24 -1.85
C LEU A 44 -22.62 13.59 -2.78
N ALA A 45 -22.17 12.37 -2.48
CA ALA A 45 -21.14 11.66 -3.24
C ALA A 45 -21.60 11.22 -4.64
N MET A 46 -22.88 10.96 -4.84
CA MET A 46 -23.40 10.48 -6.12
C MET A 46 -24.29 11.51 -6.83
N PRO A 47 -25.62 11.62 -6.58
CA PRO A 47 -26.45 12.48 -7.43
C PRO A 47 -26.07 13.95 -7.37
N ALA A 48 -25.66 14.50 -6.21
CA ALA A 48 -25.29 15.89 -6.11
C ALA A 48 -23.94 16.20 -6.79
N ALA A 49 -22.92 15.36 -6.58
CA ALA A 49 -21.63 15.49 -7.26
C ALA A 49 -21.80 15.41 -8.79
N GLN A 50 -22.56 14.42 -9.26
CA GLN A 50 -22.86 14.24 -10.68
C GLN A 50 -23.62 15.42 -11.29
N PHE A 51 -24.59 15.98 -10.52
CA PHE A 51 -25.31 17.17 -10.94
C PHE A 51 -24.36 18.38 -11.07
N LEU A 52 -23.51 18.61 -10.08
CA LEU A 52 -22.55 19.71 -10.11
C LEU A 52 -21.57 19.55 -11.27
N LEU A 53 -21.04 18.35 -11.51
CA LEU A 53 -20.11 18.07 -12.59
C LEU A 53 -20.72 18.37 -13.97
N LEU A 54 -21.93 17.84 -14.22
CA LEU A 54 -22.59 17.93 -15.54
C LEU A 54 -23.23 19.30 -15.80
N PHE A 55 -23.72 20.02 -14.78
CA PHE A 55 -24.44 21.29 -14.93
C PHE A 55 -23.70 22.50 -14.41
N ARG A 56 -22.42 22.37 -14.01
CA ARG A 56 -21.56 23.50 -13.59
C ARG A 56 -21.43 24.48 -14.75
N ARG A 57 -21.73 25.73 -14.47
CA ARG A 57 -21.62 26.83 -15.43
C ARG A 57 -20.17 27.32 -15.45
N ASN A 58 -19.52 27.18 -16.60
CA ASN A 58 -18.18 27.68 -16.95
C ASN A 58 -17.08 27.46 -15.90
N GLY A 59 -16.21 26.52 -16.18
CA GLY A 59 -14.90 26.41 -15.49
C GLY A 59 -13.97 27.55 -15.90
N MET A 60 -12.97 27.85 -15.07
CA MET A 60 -11.96 28.89 -15.26
C MET A 60 -11.07 28.63 -16.51
N TRP A 61 -11.20 27.50 -17.20
CA TRP A 61 -10.37 26.99 -18.30
C TRP A 61 -11.07 26.88 -19.66
N GLY A 62 -12.14 27.66 -19.92
CA GLY A 62 -12.76 27.70 -21.24
C GLY A 62 -13.91 26.71 -21.45
N LEU A 63 -14.37 26.59 -22.67
CA LEU A 63 -15.47 25.70 -23.09
C LEU A 63 -15.01 24.22 -23.00
N GLU A 64 -15.15 23.60 -21.84
CA GLU A 64 -15.02 22.16 -21.73
C GLU A 64 -16.12 21.49 -22.55
N ASP A 65 -15.72 20.58 -23.42
CA ASP A 65 -16.64 19.80 -24.23
C ASP A 65 -17.61 19.01 -23.33
N MET A 66 -18.90 19.05 -23.65
CA MET A 66 -19.92 18.28 -22.94
C MET A 66 -19.68 16.79 -23.01
N ASP A 67 -19.00 16.30 -24.04
CA ASP A 67 -18.68 14.88 -24.19
C ASP A 67 -17.58 14.47 -23.19
N TRP A 68 -16.60 15.33 -22.95
CA TRP A 68 -15.61 15.12 -21.88
C TRP A 68 -16.27 15.06 -20.50
N ARG A 69 -17.17 15.98 -20.17
CA ARG A 69 -17.90 15.98 -18.88
C ARG A 69 -18.74 14.72 -18.70
N ARG A 70 -19.30 14.19 -19.78
CA ARG A 70 -20.05 12.90 -19.72
C ARG A 70 -19.12 11.73 -19.41
N LEU A 71 -17.93 11.69 -19.98
CA LEU A 71 -16.92 10.68 -19.69
C LEU A 71 -16.44 10.81 -18.23
N GLU A 72 -16.08 12.01 -17.78
CA GLU A 72 -15.70 12.29 -16.40
C GLU A 72 -16.80 11.90 -15.39
N ALA A 73 -18.07 12.11 -15.74
CA ALA A 73 -19.19 11.67 -14.89
C ALA A 73 -19.24 10.15 -14.74
N VAL A 74 -18.89 9.40 -15.76
CA VAL A 74 -18.80 7.93 -15.70
C VAL A 74 -17.67 7.51 -14.77
N ASP A 75 -16.48 8.09 -14.94
CA ASP A 75 -15.34 7.81 -14.07
C ASP A 75 -15.63 8.13 -12.61
N ALA A 76 -16.11 9.34 -12.32
CA ALA A 76 -16.47 9.77 -10.96
C ALA A 76 -17.52 8.85 -10.31
N ALA A 77 -18.48 8.31 -11.09
CA ALA A 77 -19.44 7.34 -10.56
C ALA A 77 -18.81 5.99 -10.24
N LEU A 78 -17.90 5.52 -11.11
CA LEU A 78 -17.17 4.27 -10.88
C LEU A 78 -16.19 4.41 -9.71
N GLU A 79 -15.47 5.52 -9.63
CA GLU A 79 -14.53 5.81 -8.52
C GLU A 79 -15.26 5.89 -7.18
N ALA A 80 -16.47 6.48 -7.12
CA ALA A 80 -17.31 6.46 -5.92
C ALA A 80 -17.74 5.05 -5.49
N GLY A 81 -17.66 4.06 -6.37
CA GLY A 81 -17.91 2.63 -6.09
C GLY A 81 -16.67 1.79 -5.90
N SER A 82 -15.49 2.39 -6.06
CA SER A 82 -14.19 1.73 -5.98
C SER A 82 -13.74 1.49 -4.53
N GLY A 83 -12.48 1.10 -4.37
CA GLY A 83 -11.84 0.91 -3.08
C GLY A 83 -11.85 2.14 -2.17
N SER A 84 -11.98 3.35 -2.73
CA SER A 84 -12.10 4.60 -1.97
C SER A 84 -13.29 4.59 -1.00
N ALA A 85 -14.42 3.98 -1.40
CA ALA A 85 -15.60 3.85 -0.57
C ALA A 85 -15.48 2.79 0.55
N THR A 86 -14.55 1.84 0.43
CA THR A 86 -14.44 0.66 1.30
C THR A 86 -14.31 1.02 2.78
N VAL A 87 -13.42 1.96 3.10
CA VAL A 87 -13.17 2.38 4.50
C VAL A 87 -14.42 3.06 5.10
N PHE A 88 -15.07 3.92 4.32
CA PHE A 88 -16.32 4.55 4.75
C PHE A 88 -17.42 3.50 5.02
N LEU A 89 -17.60 2.54 4.11
CA LEU A 89 -18.57 1.45 4.25
C LEU A 89 -18.26 0.57 5.46
N ALA A 90 -17.00 0.26 5.71
CA ALA A 90 -16.56 -0.51 6.87
C ALA A 90 -16.91 0.22 8.20
N ILE A 91 -16.63 1.52 8.28
CA ILE A 91 -16.99 2.35 9.46
C ILE A 91 -18.51 2.43 9.64
N ALA A 92 -19.25 2.75 8.58
CA ALA A 92 -20.70 2.84 8.61
C ALA A 92 -21.35 1.52 9.05
N ALA A 93 -20.86 0.39 8.52
CA ALA A 93 -21.31 -0.95 8.89
C ALA A 93 -21.11 -1.26 10.39
N CYS A 94 -19.95 -0.87 10.93
CA CYS A 94 -19.67 -1.01 12.36
C CYS A 94 -20.66 -0.17 13.20
N LEU A 95 -20.89 1.08 12.82
CA LEU A 95 -21.85 1.96 13.50
C LEU A 95 -23.29 1.42 13.42
N PHE A 96 -23.70 0.87 12.28
CA PHE A 96 -25.01 0.23 12.12
C PHE A 96 -25.15 -0.97 13.06
N ALA A 97 -24.14 -1.85 13.10
CA ALA A 97 -24.15 -3.01 14.00
C ALA A 97 -24.16 -2.59 15.47
N MET A 98 -23.36 -1.58 15.85
CA MET A 98 -23.34 -1.03 17.21
C MET A 98 -24.69 -0.46 17.60
N ALA A 99 -25.34 0.31 16.75
CA ALA A 99 -26.65 0.91 17.02
C ALA A 99 -27.72 -0.17 17.23
N LEU A 100 -27.89 -1.05 16.22
CA LEU A 100 -28.97 -2.03 16.18
C LEU A 100 -28.81 -3.15 17.21
N PHE A 101 -27.58 -3.57 17.50
CA PHE A 101 -27.32 -4.64 18.48
C PHE A 101 -26.85 -4.13 19.85
N SER A 102 -26.92 -2.81 20.11
CA SER A 102 -26.61 -2.20 21.41
C SER A 102 -27.41 -2.79 22.58
N TYR A 103 -28.60 -3.30 22.32
CA TYR A 103 -29.42 -3.94 23.34
C TYR A 103 -28.75 -5.17 23.98
N LEU A 104 -27.77 -5.80 23.30
CA LEU A 104 -27.03 -6.96 23.80
C LEU A 104 -25.94 -6.60 24.82
N THR A 105 -25.67 -5.33 25.04
CA THR A 105 -24.49 -4.87 25.77
C THR A 105 -24.74 -4.45 27.20
N THR A 106 -26.02 -4.28 27.59
CA THR A 106 -26.42 -3.96 28.97
C THR A 106 -27.47 -4.92 29.47
N SER A 107 -27.36 -5.39 30.74
CA SER A 107 -28.28 -6.37 31.35
C SER A 107 -29.72 -5.90 31.32
N ARG A 108 -29.94 -4.59 31.55
CA ARG A 108 -31.30 -4.00 31.53
C ARG A 108 -31.92 -4.09 30.13
N SER A 109 -31.18 -3.76 29.09
CA SER A 109 -31.68 -3.78 27.70
C SER A 109 -31.90 -5.19 27.20
N VAL A 110 -31.01 -6.13 27.55
CA VAL A 110 -31.14 -7.56 27.19
C VAL A 110 -32.38 -8.15 27.84
N GLY A 111 -32.59 -7.89 29.14
CA GLY A 111 -33.79 -8.38 29.87
C GLY A 111 -35.07 -7.85 29.23
N PHE A 112 -35.15 -6.56 28.92
CA PHE A 112 -36.29 -5.96 28.23
C PHE A 112 -36.53 -6.57 26.84
N ALA A 113 -35.48 -6.67 26.00
CA ALA A 113 -35.62 -7.20 24.65
C ALA A 113 -36.08 -8.66 24.62
N HIS A 114 -35.61 -9.49 25.55
CA HIS A 114 -36.00 -10.90 25.64
C HIS A 114 -37.34 -11.13 26.36
N ALA A 115 -37.90 -10.12 27.05
CA ALA A 115 -39.26 -10.17 27.60
C ALA A 115 -40.33 -9.87 26.53
N LEU A 116 -39.96 -9.41 25.36
CA LEU A 116 -40.89 -9.17 24.26
C LEU A 116 -41.46 -10.50 23.74
N PRO A 117 -42.74 -10.52 23.27
CA PRO A 117 -43.37 -11.73 22.76
C PRO A 117 -42.92 -12.09 21.35
N VAL A 118 -41.58 -12.07 21.12
CA VAL A 118 -40.91 -12.37 19.86
C VAL A 118 -39.87 -13.45 20.09
N LYS A 119 -39.77 -14.42 19.18
CA LYS A 119 -38.70 -15.42 19.25
C LYS A 119 -37.35 -14.77 19.11
N ARG A 120 -36.31 -15.32 19.76
CA ARG A 120 -34.92 -14.82 19.65
C ARG A 120 -34.48 -14.63 18.21
N GLU A 121 -34.74 -15.59 17.34
CA GLU A 121 -34.42 -15.55 15.92
C GLU A 121 -35.14 -14.40 15.22
N GLY A 122 -36.42 -14.20 15.53
CA GLY A 122 -37.20 -13.08 14.99
C GLY A 122 -36.67 -11.71 15.42
N LEU A 123 -36.20 -11.61 16.67
CA LEU A 123 -35.55 -10.41 17.18
C LEU A 123 -34.26 -10.09 16.39
N PHE A 124 -33.38 -11.09 16.25
CA PHE A 124 -32.16 -10.93 15.45
C PHE A 124 -32.47 -10.54 14.00
N LEU A 125 -33.34 -11.29 13.32
CA LEU A 125 -33.69 -11.04 11.93
C LEU A 125 -34.34 -9.66 11.72
N THR A 126 -35.14 -9.18 12.69
CA THR A 126 -35.76 -7.86 12.60
C THR A 126 -34.71 -6.74 12.67
N HIS A 127 -33.78 -6.80 13.64
CA HIS A 127 -32.70 -5.81 13.76
C HIS A 127 -31.75 -5.87 12.59
N TYR A 128 -31.38 -7.08 12.11
CA TYR A 128 -30.55 -7.25 10.95
C TYR A 128 -31.20 -6.67 9.68
N ALA A 129 -32.47 -6.98 9.46
CA ALA A 129 -33.25 -6.47 8.33
C ALA A 129 -33.44 -4.95 8.39
N ALA A 130 -33.49 -4.34 9.58
CA ALA A 130 -33.57 -2.89 9.72
C ALA A 130 -32.34 -2.19 9.10
N GLY A 131 -31.15 -2.65 9.44
CA GLY A 131 -29.90 -2.12 8.84
C GLY A 131 -29.83 -2.39 7.34
N ALA A 132 -30.14 -3.62 6.91
CA ALA A 132 -30.15 -3.99 5.50
C ALA A 132 -31.12 -3.12 4.68
N ALA A 133 -32.32 -2.88 5.18
CA ALA A 133 -33.33 -2.05 4.52
C ALA A 133 -32.83 -0.59 4.36
N VAL A 134 -32.13 -0.04 5.35
CA VAL A 134 -31.59 1.32 5.27
C VAL A 134 -30.57 1.42 4.15
N PHE A 135 -29.49 0.63 4.16
CA PHE A 135 -28.47 0.80 3.14
C PHE A 135 -28.99 0.45 1.73
N LEU A 136 -29.84 -0.56 1.58
CA LEU A 136 -30.43 -0.90 0.28
C LEU A 136 -31.31 0.24 -0.27
N THR A 137 -32.14 0.85 0.58
CA THR A 137 -32.99 1.96 0.15
C THR A 137 -32.20 3.22 -0.17
N VAL A 138 -31.14 3.51 0.60
CA VAL A 138 -30.25 4.67 0.35
C VAL A 138 -29.49 4.50 -0.95
N HIS A 139 -28.87 3.33 -1.16
CA HIS A 139 -28.12 3.06 -2.41
C HIS A 139 -29.06 3.08 -3.63
N ALA A 140 -30.24 2.47 -3.51
CA ALA A 140 -31.22 2.49 -4.60
C ALA A 140 -31.71 3.91 -4.90
N ALA A 141 -31.98 4.73 -3.88
CA ALA A 141 -32.40 6.11 -4.06
C ALA A 141 -31.28 6.94 -4.71
N ALA A 142 -30.03 6.80 -4.25
CA ALA A 142 -28.88 7.48 -4.85
C ALA A 142 -28.67 7.06 -6.32
N ALA A 143 -28.77 5.75 -6.63
CA ALA A 143 -28.70 5.25 -8.00
C ALA A 143 -29.78 5.85 -8.90
N LEU A 144 -31.05 5.81 -8.47
CA LEU A 144 -32.18 6.33 -9.24
C LEU A 144 -32.06 7.84 -9.49
N LEU A 145 -31.65 8.62 -8.48
CA LEU A 145 -31.42 10.05 -8.64
C LEU A 145 -30.26 10.35 -9.59
N THR A 146 -29.16 9.60 -9.49
CA THR A 146 -28.03 9.73 -10.41
C THR A 146 -28.42 9.39 -11.84
N LEU A 147 -29.19 8.31 -12.06
CA LEU A 147 -29.74 7.97 -13.38
C LEU A 147 -30.65 9.08 -13.93
N ALA A 148 -31.45 9.73 -13.11
CA ALA A 148 -32.27 10.87 -13.53
C ALA A 148 -31.41 12.08 -13.96
N VAL A 149 -30.34 12.40 -13.20
CA VAL A 149 -29.36 13.44 -13.54
C VAL A 149 -28.67 13.11 -14.85
N TRP A 150 -28.21 11.88 -15.05
CA TRP A 150 -27.54 11.42 -16.27
C TRP A 150 -28.45 11.47 -17.49
N ALA A 151 -29.68 11.01 -17.34
CA ALA A 151 -30.68 11.07 -18.42
C ALA A 151 -30.94 12.52 -18.86
N ALA A 152 -31.02 13.47 -17.92
CA ALA A 152 -31.18 14.91 -18.20
C ALA A 152 -29.96 15.52 -18.90
N ALA A 153 -28.74 15.02 -18.63
CA ALA A 153 -27.48 15.49 -19.23
C ALA A 153 -27.11 14.72 -20.53
N GLY A 154 -27.85 13.66 -20.89
CA GLY A 154 -27.58 12.85 -22.08
C GLY A 154 -26.43 11.85 -21.92
N VAL A 155 -26.06 11.47 -20.68
CA VAL A 155 -25.12 10.37 -20.40
C VAL A 155 -25.83 9.04 -20.65
N THR A 156 -25.26 8.16 -21.44
CA THR A 156 -25.88 6.90 -21.87
C THR A 156 -25.30 5.64 -21.21
N GLN A 157 -24.13 5.74 -20.55
CA GLN A 157 -23.43 4.61 -19.94
C GLN A 157 -24.03 4.21 -18.56
N PHE A 158 -25.34 3.97 -18.51
CA PHE A 158 -26.09 3.63 -17.27
C PHE A 158 -25.54 2.41 -16.53
N TRP A 159 -24.79 1.54 -17.21
CA TRP A 159 -24.15 0.38 -16.60
C TRP A 159 -23.21 0.76 -15.45
N ALA A 160 -22.55 1.94 -15.52
CA ALA A 160 -21.61 2.39 -14.50
C ALA A 160 -22.31 2.67 -13.16
N VAL A 161 -23.53 3.23 -13.17
CA VAL A 161 -24.35 3.38 -11.97
C VAL A 161 -24.76 2.02 -11.41
N GLY A 162 -25.00 1.04 -12.30
CA GLY A 162 -25.27 -0.36 -11.90
C GLY A 162 -24.05 -1.01 -11.25
N ALA A 163 -22.85 -0.81 -11.80
CA ALA A 163 -21.60 -1.30 -11.23
C ALA A 163 -21.33 -0.67 -9.87
N TRP A 164 -21.47 0.64 -9.74
CA TRP A 164 -21.42 1.34 -8.46
C TRP A 164 -22.41 0.75 -7.43
N PHE A 165 -23.67 0.61 -7.80
CA PHE A 165 -24.70 0.07 -6.91
C PHE A 165 -24.37 -1.33 -6.40
N LEU A 166 -23.93 -2.22 -7.30
CA LEU A 166 -23.53 -3.58 -6.95
C LEU A 166 -22.30 -3.59 -6.05
N SER A 167 -21.31 -2.74 -6.36
CA SER A 167 -20.08 -2.63 -5.59
C SER A 167 -20.35 -2.16 -4.15
N VAL A 168 -20.94 -0.98 -3.96
CA VAL A 168 -21.17 -0.43 -2.62
C VAL A 168 -22.16 -1.26 -1.80
N THR A 169 -23.18 -1.87 -2.47
CA THR A 169 -24.15 -2.70 -1.77
C THR A 169 -23.54 -4.03 -1.34
N GLY A 170 -22.72 -4.65 -2.20
CA GLY A 170 -22.04 -5.89 -1.87
C GLY A 170 -21.00 -5.71 -0.76
N GLN A 171 -20.20 -4.66 -0.83
CA GLN A 171 -19.25 -4.30 0.23
C GLN A 171 -19.96 -4.01 1.55
N MET A 172 -21.02 -3.20 1.53
CA MET A 172 -21.80 -2.89 2.73
C MET A 172 -22.46 -4.14 3.34
N LEU A 173 -22.97 -5.05 2.51
CA LEU A 173 -23.55 -6.32 2.98
C LEU A 173 -22.49 -7.15 3.72
N PHE A 174 -21.28 -7.26 3.16
CA PHE A 174 -20.19 -7.97 3.81
C PHE A 174 -19.82 -7.31 5.15
N PHE A 175 -19.46 -6.03 5.13
CA PHE A 175 -18.98 -5.34 6.33
C PHE A 175 -20.03 -5.26 7.42
N TYR A 176 -21.30 -5.05 7.06
CA TYR A 176 -22.39 -5.05 8.02
C TYR A 176 -22.60 -6.42 8.67
N SER A 177 -22.62 -7.48 7.88
CA SER A 177 -22.73 -8.85 8.39
C SER A 177 -21.54 -9.21 9.29
N PHE A 178 -20.34 -8.78 8.91
CA PHE A 178 -19.13 -9.01 9.70
C PHE A 178 -19.16 -8.23 11.02
N ALA A 179 -19.58 -6.97 11.01
CA ALA A 179 -19.73 -6.17 12.21
C ALA A 179 -20.80 -6.77 13.15
N VAL A 180 -21.94 -7.26 12.60
CA VAL A 180 -22.95 -7.97 13.36
C VAL A 180 -22.40 -9.28 13.96
N PHE A 181 -21.60 -10.01 13.20
CA PHE A 181 -20.93 -11.20 13.73
C PHE A 181 -20.02 -10.85 14.90
N CYS A 182 -19.19 -9.80 14.79
CA CYS A 182 -18.34 -9.30 15.88
C CYS A 182 -19.15 -8.85 17.10
N ALA A 183 -20.32 -8.22 16.89
CA ALA A 183 -21.21 -7.81 17.97
C ALA A 183 -21.75 -9.00 18.79
N MET A 184 -21.84 -10.22 18.20
CA MET A 184 -22.24 -11.42 18.93
C MET A 184 -21.18 -11.86 19.96
N PHE A 185 -19.89 -11.54 19.74
CA PHE A 185 -18.80 -11.83 20.67
C PHE A 185 -18.63 -10.75 21.74
N ALA A 186 -19.08 -9.54 21.47
CA ALA A 186 -18.94 -8.41 22.38
C ALA A 186 -20.08 -8.35 23.41
N GLY A 187 -19.75 -8.18 24.69
CA GLY A 187 -20.73 -7.90 25.73
C GLY A 187 -20.79 -6.42 26.13
N GLN A 188 -19.92 -5.59 25.56
CA GLN A 188 -19.88 -4.13 25.72
C GLN A 188 -19.88 -3.45 24.36
N VAL A 189 -20.50 -2.27 24.24
CA VAL A 189 -20.59 -1.54 22.97
C VAL A 189 -19.22 -1.21 22.39
N LEU A 190 -18.28 -0.74 23.24
CA LEU A 190 -16.93 -0.38 22.80
C LEU A 190 -16.07 -1.59 22.40
N ALA A 191 -16.46 -2.80 22.77
CA ALA A 191 -15.75 -4.01 22.33
C ALA A 191 -16.10 -4.38 20.88
N VAL A 192 -17.23 -3.92 20.34
CA VAL A 192 -17.64 -4.22 18.95
C VAL A 192 -16.64 -3.66 17.94
N PRO A 193 -16.32 -2.35 17.92
CA PRO A 193 -15.35 -1.81 16.98
C PRO A 193 -13.96 -2.42 17.20
N ALA A 194 -13.55 -2.71 18.42
CA ALA A 194 -12.25 -3.34 18.70
C ALA A 194 -12.16 -4.74 18.07
N PHE A 195 -13.13 -5.62 18.27
CA PHE A 195 -13.16 -6.94 17.63
C PHE A 195 -13.27 -6.83 16.11
N TYR A 196 -14.09 -5.92 15.63
CA TYR A 196 -14.27 -5.69 14.21
C TYR A 196 -12.97 -5.27 13.53
N THR A 197 -12.24 -4.30 14.09
CA THR A 197 -10.94 -3.85 13.55
C THR A 197 -9.89 -4.96 13.65
N ILE A 198 -9.79 -5.63 14.81
CA ILE A 198 -8.82 -6.73 15.00
C ILE A 198 -9.07 -7.83 13.95
N PHE A 199 -10.31 -8.29 13.77
CA PHE A 199 -10.59 -9.39 12.84
C PHE A 199 -10.44 -8.97 11.36
N ASN A 200 -10.70 -7.70 11.02
CA ASN A 200 -10.44 -7.20 9.67
C ASN A 200 -8.94 -7.14 9.32
N LEU A 201 -8.09 -6.87 10.30
CA LEU A 201 -6.64 -6.65 10.10
C LEU A 201 -5.77 -7.79 10.64
N LEU A 202 -6.38 -8.86 11.19
CA LEU A 202 -5.63 -9.90 11.89
C LEU A 202 -4.59 -10.59 11.01
N ALA A 203 -4.96 -10.95 9.79
CA ALA A 203 -4.05 -11.65 8.88
C ALA A 203 -2.88 -10.76 8.47
N ALA A 204 -3.16 -9.52 8.03
CA ALA A 204 -2.11 -8.56 7.70
C ALA A 204 -1.25 -8.21 8.91
N GLY A 205 -1.87 -7.96 10.07
CA GLY A 205 -1.14 -7.63 11.30
C GLY A 205 -0.21 -8.75 11.77
N LEU A 206 -0.64 -10.00 11.73
CA LEU A 206 0.23 -11.14 12.04
C LEU A 206 1.38 -11.26 11.04
N THR A 207 1.09 -11.17 9.76
CA THR A 207 2.11 -11.24 8.71
C THR A 207 3.12 -10.11 8.87
N TRP A 208 2.67 -8.89 9.16
CA TRP A 208 3.54 -7.75 9.43
C TRP A 208 4.45 -8.00 10.66
N ILE A 209 3.89 -8.49 11.78
CA ILE A 209 4.69 -8.80 12.98
C ILE A 209 5.78 -9.82 12.68
N PHE A 210 5.43 -10.91 11.96
CA PHE A 210 6.40 -11.95 11.63
C PHE A 210 7.43 -11.48 10.61
N ASN A 211 7.06 -10.69 9.61
CA ASN A 211 8.01 -10.07 8.68
C ASN A 211 8.95 -9.10 9.39
N ALA A 212 8.44 -8.26 10.30
CA ALA A 212 9.27 -7.33 11.06
C ALA A 212 10.28 -8.05 11.99
N LEU A 213 9.89 -9.19 12.59
CA LEU A 213 10.85 -10.02 13.33
C LEU A 213 11.86 -10.69 12.39
N ALA A 214 11.41 -11.16 11.24
CA ALA A 214 12.30 -11.81 10.28
C ALA A 214 13.34 -10.83 9.72
N SER A 215 12.92 -9.63 9.32
CA SER A 215 13.85 -8.59 8.82
C SER A 215 14.86 -8.14 9.86
N GLN A 216 14.53 -8.23 11.14
CA GLN A 216 15.45 -7.84 12.21
C GLN A 216 16.47 -8.92 12.58
N PHE A 217 16.12 -10.21 12.44
CA PHE A 217 16.93 -11.31 12.96
C PHE A 217 17.49 -12.25 11.90
N LEU A 218 16.90 -12.28 10.69
CA LEU A 218 17.32 -13.18 9.63
C LEU A 218 18.09 -12.45 8.55
N TYR A 219 19.35 -12.82 8.36
CA TYR A 219 20.19 -12.28 7.31
C TYR A 219 19.60 -12.54 5.92
N GLY A 220 19.55 -11.52 5.08
CA GLY A 220 19.03 -11.62 3.72
C GLY A 220 17.49 -11.77 3.64
N TRP A 221 16.76 -11.45 4.69
CA TRP A 221 15.30 -11.44 4.61
C TRP A 221 14.80 -10.24 3.81
N ALA A 222 14.16 -10.51 2.66
CA ALA A 222 13.48 -9.47 1.92
C ALA A 222 12.07 -9.23 2.46
N TYR A 223 11.75 -7.97 2.73
CA TYR A 223 10.37 -7.61 3.02
C TYR A 223 9.53 -7.80 1.75
N SER A 224 8.72 -8.83 1.70
CA SER A 224 7.88 -9.13 0.55
C SER A 224 6.47 -8.59 0.74
N ASP A 225 5.82 -8.26 -0.37
CA ASP A 225 4.39 -7.96 -0.38
C ASP A 225 3.59 -9.09 0.27
N PHE A 226 2.44 -8.72 0.84
CA PHE A 226 1.58 -9.72 1.47
C PHE A 226 1.14 -10.79 0.48
N PRO A 227 1.29 -12.09 0.84
CA PRO A 227 0.82 -13.18 -0.01
C PRO A 227 -0.68 -13.07 -0.31
N ASP A 228 -1.13 -13.50 -1.47
CA ASP A 228 -2.53 -13.47 -1.87
C ASP A 228 -3.51 -14.00 -0.80
N PRO A 229 -3.24 -15.11 -0.10
CA PRO A 229 -4.14 -15.57 0.97
C PRO A 229 -4.30 -14.56 2.10
N VAL A 230 -3.23 -13.84 2.48
CA VAL A 230 -3.27 -12.79 3.53
C VAL A 230 -4.08 -11.60 3.05
N ARG A 231 -3.90 -11.21 1.78
CA ARG A 231 -4.69 -10.16 1.14
C ARG A 231 -6.19 -10.50 1.19
N TRP A 232 -6.58 -11.71 0.79
CA TRP A 232 -7.95 -12.19 0.87
C TRP A 232 -8.50 -12.29 2.31
N LEU A 233 -7.65 -12.60 3.29
CA LEU A 233 -8.03 -12.63 4.70
C LEU A 233 -8.04 -11.25 5.37
N THR A 234 -7.71 -10.19 4.64
CA THR A 234 -7.75 -8.79 5.08
C THR A 234 -8.76 -8.01 4.22
N PRO A 235 -10.07 -8.11 4.51
CA PRO A 235 -11.14 -7.65 3.62
C PRO A 235 -11.05 -6.18 3.24
N VAL A 236 -10.68 -5.31 4.18
CA VAL A 236 -10.51 -3.88 3.90
C VAL A 236 -9.47 -3.67 2.83
N TRP A 237 -8.32 -4.33 2.93
CA TRP A 237 -7.26 -4.22 1.93
C TRP A 237 -7.67 -4.82 0.58
N ALA A 238 -8.18 -6.06 0.59
CA ALA A 238 -8.57 -6.73 -0.65
C ALA A 238 -9.61 -5.95 -1.47
N LEU A 239 -10.55 -5.28 -0.79
CA LEU A 239 -11.56 -4.48 -1.45
C LEU A 239 -11.06 -3.08 -1.83
N THR A 240 -10.16 -2.47 -1.04
CA THR A 240 -9.57 -1.17 -1.38
C THR A 240 -8.69 -1.25 -2.63
N ASP A 241 -7.85 -2.29 -2.73
CA ASP A 241 -6.96 -2.46 -3.88
C ASP A 241 -7.61 -3.18 -5.06
N GLY A 242 -8.53 -4.12 -4.77
CA GLY A 242 -9.10 -5.02 -5.77
C GLY A 242 -10.31 -4.48 -6.53
N VAL A 243 -10.83 -3.31 -6.15
CA VAL A 243 -12.03 -2.70 -6.78
C VAL A 243 -11.67 -1.31 -7.29
N TYR A 244 -11.58 -1.16 -8.61
CA TYR A 244 -11.13 0.09 -9.23
C TYR A 244 -11.72 0.29 -10.63
N SER A 245 -11.74 1.54 -11.09
CA SER A 245 -11.97 1.89 -12.48
C SER A 245 -10.65 1.93 -13.25
N SER A 246 -10.68 1.65 -14.54
CA SER A 246 -9.54 1.84 -15.44
C SER A 246 -9.99 2.48 -16.74
N THR A 247 -9.16 3.36 -17.27
CA THR A 247 -9.39 4.11 -18.49
C THR A 247 -9.26 3.22 -19.73
N GLN A 248 -10.12 3.39 -20.71
CA GLN A 248 -9.98 2.79 -22.04
C GLN A 248 -9.56 3.87 -23.03
N LEU A 249 -8.45 3.60 -23.74
CA LEU A 249 -7.90 4.50 -24.75
C LEU A 249 -8.14 3.95 -26.15
N ASP A 250 -8.24 4.83 -27.12
CA ASP A 250 -8.24 4.47 -28.56
C ASP A 250 -6.82 4.41 -29.15
N ALA A 251 -6.71 4.21 -30.45
CA ALA A 251 -5.45 4.14 -31.17
C ALA A 251 -4.68 5.49 -31.20
N ASN A 252 -5.36 6.60 -30.87
CA ASN A 252 -4.78 7.95 -30.80
C ASN A 252 -4.47 8.38 -29.35
N ASN A 253 -4.66 7.47 -28.38
CA ASN A 253 -4.58 7.72 -26.95
C ASN A 253 -5.67 8.65 -26.38
N ASP A 254 -6.80 8.79 -27.09
CA ASP A 254 -7.94 9.52 -26.57
C ASP A 254 -8.77 8.60 -25.64
N ILE A 255 -9.28 9.15 -24.54
CA ILE A 255 -10.12 8.41 -23.60
C ILE A 255 -11.48 8.15 -24.26
N VAL A 256 -11.78 6.89 -24.56
CA VAL A 256 -13.06 6.48 -25.17
C VAL A 256 -14.03 5.87 -24.17
N GLY A 257 -13.58 5.56 -22.96
CA GLY A 257 -14.43 4.99 -21.94
C GLY A 257 -13.67 4.50 -20.71
N TYR A 258 -14.42 3.78 -19.88
CA TYR A 258 -13.90 3.21 -18.63
C TYR A 258 -14.35 1.77 -18.46
N THR A 259 -13.58 0.99 -17.70
CA THR A 259 -13.97 -0.35 -17.23
C THR A 259 -14.00 -0.36 -15.71
N PHE A 260 -14.78 -1.27 -15.14
CA PHE A 260 -14.85 -1.45 -13.70
C PHE A 260 -14.43 -2.87 -13.32
N THR A 261 -13.37 -2.97 -12.55
CA THR A 261 -12.78 -4.23 -12.13
C THR A 261 -13.12 -4.51 -10.67
N GLY A 262 -13.21 -5.80 -10.30
CA GLY A 262 -13.38 -6.24 -8.90
C GLY A 262 -14.80 -6.62 -8.51
N LEU A 263 -15.83 -6.55 -9.38
CA LEU A 263 -17.17 -7.03 -9.07
C LEU A 263 -17.21 -8.51 -8.65
N PRO A 264 -16.44 -9.44 -9.23
CA PRO A 264 -16.37 -10.83 -8.75
C PRO A 264 -15.85 -10.92 -7.30
N THR A 265 -14.84 -10.11 -6.95
CA THR A 265 -14.30 -10.01 -5.60
C THR A 265 -15.37 -9.51 -4.61
N VAL A 266 -16.09 -8.45 -4.97
CA VAL A 266 -17.22 -7.94 -4.18
C VAL A 266 -18.29 -9.01 -4.00
N ALA A 267 -18.63 -9.75 -5.05
CA ALA A 267 -19.61 -10.83 -4.98
C ALA A 267 -19.16 -11.96 -4.04
N ALA A 268 -17.89 -12.34 -4.07
CA ALA A 268 -17.32 -13.33 -3.16
C ALA A 268 -17.41 -12.87 -1.69
N TYR A 269 -17.06 -11.62 -1.40
CA TYR A 269 -17.21 -11.06 -0.05
C TYR A 269 -18.69 -10.90 0.35
N ALA A 270 -19.56 -10.49 -0.55
CA ALA A 270 -21.00 -10.43 -0.26
C ALA A 270 -21.55 -11.80 0.12
N ALA A 271 -21.14 -12.87 -0.60
CA ALA A 271 -21.50 -14.25 -0.26
C ALA A 271 -20.92 -14.66 1.11
N ALA A 272 -19.66 -14.32 1.40
CA ALA A 272 -19.07 -14.51 2.73
C ALA A 272 -19.84 -13.75 3.80
N GLY A 273 -20.32 -12.54 3.52
CA GLY A 273 -21.18 -11.75 4.39
C GLY A 273 -22.48 -12.47 4.75
N VAL A 274 -23.14 -13.11 3.78
CA VAL A 274 -24.35 -13.93 4.04
C VAL A 274 -24.02 -15.11 4.98
N VAL A 275 -22.89 -15.78 4.77
CA VAL A 275 -22.43 -16.85 5.66
C VAL A 275 -22.16 -16.32 7.07
N LEU A 276 -21.49 -15.15 7.19
CA LEU A 276 -21.22 -14.51 8.48
C LEU A 276 -22.52 -14.11 9.20
N ALA A 277 -23.54 -13.63 8.49
CA ALA A 277 -24.85 -13.34 9.06
C ALA A 277 -25.53 -14.61 9.62
N ALA A 278 -25.43 -15.72 8.88
CA ALA A 278 -25.95 -17.02 9.35
C ALA A 278 -25.18 -17.53 10.59
N LEU A 279 -23.85 -17.39 10.60
CA LEU A 279 -23.02 -17.72 11.76
C LEU A 279 -23.34 -16.79 12.95
N ALA A 280 -23.54 -15.49 12.72
CA ALA A 280 -23.95 -14.54 13.75
C ALA A 280 -25.27 -14.98 14.41
N LEU A 281 -26.25 -15.38 13.61
CA LEU A 281 -27.53 -15.94 14.13
C LEU A 281 -27.29 -17.22 14.93
N ALA A 282 -26.43 -18.12 14.47
CA ALA A 282 -26.12 -19.36 15.18
C ALA A 282 -25.47 -19.10 16.55
N VAL A 283 -24.53 -18.14 16.58
CA VAL A 283 -23.86 -17.69 17.81
C VAL A 283 -24.88 -17.01 18.74
N TYR A 284 -25.73 -16.13 18.20
CA TYR A 284 -26.76 -15.43 18.95
C TYR A 284 -27.74 -16.41 19.66
N ARG A 285 -28.13 -17.49 18.99
CA ARG A 285 -29.00 -18.53 19.60
C ARG A 285 -28.41 -19.15 20.87
N ARG A 286 -27.07 -19.30 20.91
CA ARG A 286 -26.30 -19.93 22.01
C ARG A 286 -25.79 -18.92 23.05
N ARG A 287 -25.90 -17.63 22.77
CA ARG A 287 -25.39 -16.59 23.65
C ARG A 287 -26.24 -16.50 24.91
N ALA A 288 -25.61 -16.55 26.09
CA ALA A 288 -26.27 -16.34 27.37
C ALA A 288 -26.58 -14.86 27.61
N SER A 289 -27.76 -14.53 28.12
CA SER A 289 -28.18 -13.15 28.42
C SER A 289 -27.33 -12.50 29.53
N GLU A 290 -26.79 -13.32 30.43
CA GLU A 290 -25.99 -12.93 31.59
C GLU A 290 -24.63 -12.36 31.25
N THR A 291 -24.16 -12.59 30.01
CA THR A 291 -22.85 -12.10 29.52
C THR A 291 -22.90 -10.62 29.07
N ALA A 292 -24.04 -9.96 29.19
CA ALA A 292 -24.17 -8.52 28.93
C ALA A 292 -23.29 -7.73 29.93
N GLY A 293 -22.49 -6.85 29.42
CA GLY A 293 -21.46 -6.10 30.20
C GLY A 293 -20.10 -6.77 30.29
N ASP A 294 -19.93 -8.05 29.88
CA ASP A 294 -18.61 -8.66 29.76
C ASP A 294 -17.90 -8.16 28.51
N LEU A 295 -16.56 -8.07 28.54
CA LEU A 295 -15.80 -7.69 27.34
C LEU A 295 -16.02 -8.73 26.22
N VAL A 296 -15.83 -10.01 26.54
CA VAL A 296 -16.08 -11.16 25.66
C VAL A 296 -17.29 -11.93 26.17
N ALA A 297 -18.35 -11.95 25.39
CA ALA A 297 -19.63 -12.57 25.76
C ALA A 297 -19.62 -14.10 25.69
N ILE A 298 -18.70 -14.71 24.94
CA ILE A 298 -18.67 -16.14 24.64
C ILE A 298 -17.58 -16.83 25.47
N PRO A 299 -17.91 -17.83 26.30
CA PRO A 299 -16.93 -18.44 27.22
C PRO A 299 -15.69 -19.03 26.54
N TRP A 300 -15.86 -19.76 25.43
CA TRP A 300 -14.73 -20.39 24.73
C TRP A 300 -13.82 -19.36 24.03
N ALA A 301 -14.31 -18.17 23.70
CA ALA A 301 -13.51 -17.10 23.10
C ALA A 301 -12.65 -16.33 24.12
N LYS A 302 -12.96 -16.42 25.43
CA LYS A 302 -12.20 -15.73 26.49
C LYS A 302 -10.71 -16.17 26.54
N PRO A 303 -10.37 -17.49 26.49
CA PRO A 303 -8.97 -17.90 26.39
C PRO A 303 -8.29 -17.42 25.09
N LEU A 304 -8.97 -17.51 23.96
CA LEU A 304 -8.43 -17.04 22.67
C LEU A 304 -8.10 -15.54 22.70
N PHE A 305 -9.01 -14.74 23.24
CA PHE A 305 -8.77 -13.30 23.42
C PHE A 305 -7.56 -13.03 24.33
N ARG A 306 -7.47 -13.70 25.47
CA ARG A 306 -6.38 -13.53 26.43
C ARG A 306 -5.01 -13.88 25.86
N TYR A 307 -4.89 -15.06 25.26
CA TYR A 307 -3.62 -15.50 24.67
C TYR A 307 -3.30 -14.75 23.38
N GLY A 308 -4.28 -14.43 22.56
CA GLY A 308 -4.10 -13.62 21.37
C GLY A 308 -3.58 -12.21 21.70
N MET A 309 -4.23 -11.54 22.67
CA MET A 309 -3.76 -10.24 23.17
C MET A 309 -2.36 -10.32 23.80
N GLY A 310 -2.09 -11.37 24.59
CA GLY A 310 -0.78 -11.58 25.20
C GLY A 310 0.30 -11.84 24.16
N PHE A 311 0.03 -12.64 23.15
CA PHE A 311 0.99 -13.02 22.10
C PHE A 311 1.26 -11.85 21.14
N CYS A 312 0.21 -11.32 20.50
CA CYS A 312 0.36 -10.20 19.56
C CYS A 312 0.85 -8.93 20.30
N GLY A 313 0.25 -8.62 21.46
CA GLY A 313 0.70 -7.49 22.28
C GLY A 313 2.13 -7.68 22.82
N GLY A 314 2.52 -8.92 23.12
CA GLY A 314 3.89 -9.25 23.52
C GLY A 314 4.91 -8.97 22.43
N LEU A 315 4.64 -9.41 21.22
CA LEU A 315 5.53 -9.14 20.10
C LEU A 315 5.54 -7.65 19.74
N LEU A 316 4.39 -7.00 19.61
CA LEU A 316 4.31 -5.58 19.26
C LEU A 316 4.95 -4.66 20.31
N LEU A 317 4.53 -4.80 21.58
CA LEU A 317 5.11 -4.00 22.66
C LEU A 317 6.57 -4.40 22.91
N GLY A 318 6.90 -5.67 22.72
CA GLY A 318 8.28 -6.16 22.82
C GLY A 318 9.19 -5.53 21.78
N MET A 319 8.75 -5.47 20.51
CA MET A 319 9.49 -4.78 19.44
C MET A 319 9.63 -3.28 19.73
N ALA A 320 8.57 -2.63 20.18
CA ALA A 320 8.62 -1.23 20.56
C ALA A 320 9.60 -0.98 21.74
N LEU A 321 9.55 -1.82 22.77
CA LEU A 321 10.49 -1.74 23.91
C LEU A 321 11.93 -2.04 23.46
N TYR A 322 12.13 -3.02 22.61
CA TYR A 322 13.43 -3.36 22.06
C TYR A 322 14.01 -2.21 21.24
N SER A 323 13.23 -1.64 20.32
CA SER A 323 13.66 -0.50 19.52
C SER A 323 13.99 0.72 20.39
N PHE A 324 13.15 1.02 21.39
CA PHE A 324 13.35 2.19 22.26
C PHE A 324 14.49 2.01 23.26
N LEU A 325 14.63 0.83 23.87
CA LEU A 325 15.60 0.61 24.93
C LEU A 325 16.93 0.07 24.41
N TRP A 326 16.89 -0.97 23.58
CA TRP A 326 18.11 -1.67 23.17
C TRP A 326 18.88 -0.90 22.11
N ASN A 327 18.24 -0.38 21.08
CA ASN A 327 18.94 0.37 20.04
C ASN A 327 19.64 1.63 20.58
N GLN A 328 19.09 2.27 21.61
CA GLN A 328 19.72 3.43 22.25
C GLN A 328 20.98 3.07 23.04
N PHE A 329 21.09 1.84 23.56
CA PHE A 329 22.20 1.45 24.45
C PHE A 329 23.21 0.50 23.83
N SER A 330 22.87 -0.14 22.70
CA SER A 330 23.69 -1.19 22.09
C SER A 330 24.46 -0.76 20.83
N GLY A 331 24.30 0.49 20.38
CA GLY A 331 24.90 0.94 19.11
C GLY A 331 24.40 0.17 17.88
N GLY A 332 23.16 -0.34 17.91
CA GLY A 332 22.56 -1.07 16.80
C GLY A 332 22.77 -2.59 16.80
N ALA A 333 23.57 -3.13 17.75
CA ALA A 333 23.83 -4.58 17.78
C ALA A 333 22.55 -5.41 17.99
N VAL A 334 22.28 -6.35 17.09
CA VAL A 334 21.10 -7.23 17.13
C VAL A 334 21.25 -8.29 18.21
N SER A 335 20.24 -8.46 19.07
CA SER A 335 20.25 -9.41 20.18
C SER A 335 18.89 -10.10 20.37
N ALA A 336 18.78 -11.35 19.94
CA ALA A 336 17.59 -12.16 20.15
C ALA A 336 17.24 -12.41 21.63
N PRO A 337 18.21 -12.60 22.56
CA PRO A 337 17.90 -12.65 23.99
C PRO A 337 17.29 -11.35 24.53
N ALA A 338 17.80 -10.18 24.13
CA ALA A 338 17.25 -8.89 24.54
C ALA A 338 15.82 -8.72 24.01
N MET A 339 15.57 -9.07 22.73
CA MET A 339 14.23 -9.09 22.18
C MET A 339 13.29 -10.03 22.94
N ALA A 340 13.74 -11.23 23.32
CA ALA A 340 12.95 -12.16 24.11
C ALA A 340 12.54 -11.57 25.47
N VAL A 341 13.45 -10.87 26.15
CA VAL A 341 13.16 -10.18 27.43
C VAL A 341 12.10 -9.09 27.21
N CYS A 342 12.25 -8.26 26.16
CA CYS A 342 11.29 -7.21 25.83
C CYS A 342 9.92 -7.81 25.45
N ALA A 343 9.89 -8.89 24.65
CA ALA A 343 8.66 -9.58 24.26
C ALA A 343 7.94 -10.19 25.47
N VAL A 344 8.68 -10.79 26.40
CA VAL A 344 8.12 -11.32 27.66
C VAL A 344 7.54 -10.20 28.51
N ALA A 345 8.24 -9.08 28.65
CA ALA A 345 7.74 -7.93 29.42
C ALA A 345 6.46 -7.36 28.81
N GLY A 346 6.44 -7.11 27.50
CA GLY A 346 5.27 -6.65 26.76
C GLY A 346 4.12 -7.67 26.81
N GLY A 347 4.45 -8.98 26.67
CA GLY A 347 3.48 -10.07 26.72
C GLY A 347 2.81 -10.22 28.09
N LEU A 348 3.56 -10.11 29.16
CA LEU A 348 3.00 -10.11 30.52
C LEU A 348 2.08 -8.92 30.74
N ALA A 349 2.46 -7.73 30.30
CA ALA A 349 1.64 -6.52 30.41
C ALA A 349 0.33 -6.70 29.64
N ALA A 350 0.37 -7.15 28.37
CA ALA A 350 -0.80 -7.37 27.55
C ALA A 350 -1.69 -8.52 28.07
N TYR A 351 -1.11 -9.63 28.52
CA TYR A 351 -1.82 -10.79 29.06
C TYR A 351 -2.57 -10.45 30.34
N PHE A 352 -1.88 -9.84 31.31
CA PHE A 352 -2.52 -9.45 32.57
C PHE A 352 -3.53 -8.31 32.35
N GLY A 353 -3.26 -7.38 31.42
CA GLY A 353 -4.24 -6.39 30.99
C GLY A 353 -5.51 -7.03 30.44
N ALA A 354 -5.39 -8.03 29.55
CA ALA A 354 -6.52 -8.79 29.02
C ALA A 354 -7.29 -9.55 30.13
N GLU A 355 -6.57 -10.18 31.08
CA GLU A 355 -7.18 -10.86 32.23
C GLU A 355 -7.91 -9.89 33.17
N MET A 356 -7.34 -8.71 33.41
CA MET A 356 -8.01 -7.66 34.20
C MET A 356 -9.30 -7.21 33.56
N LEU A 357 -9.30 -7.02 32.25
CA LEU A 357 -10.49 -6.68 31.47
C LEU A 357 -11.53 -7.80 31.49
N LEU A 358 -11.12 -9.07 31.33
CA LEU A 358 -12.03 -10.22 31.33
C LEU A 358 -12.65 -10.48 32.71
N ARG A 359 -11.87 -10.31 33.81
CA ARG A 359 -12.34 -10.57 35.17
C ARG A 359 -12.84 -9.33 35.90
N LYS A 360 -12.72 -8.15 35.29
CA LYS A 360 -13.07 -6.86 35.91
C LYS A 360 -12.42 -6.67 37.29
N SER A 361 -11.17 -7.14 37.45
CA SER A 361 -10.45 -7.15 38.71
C SER A 361 -8.94 -7.01 38.47
N PHE A 362 -8.25 -6.23 39.30
CA PHE A 362 -6.80 -6.11 39.25
C PHE A 362 -6.07 -7.32 39.89
N ARG A 363 -6.79 -8.17 40.65
CA ARG A 363 -6.18 -9.30 41.38
C ARG A 363 -6.18 -10.57 40.54
N VAL A 364 -5.48 -10.56 39.39
CA VAL A 364 -5.50 -11.67 38.41
C VAL A 364 -4.24 -12.53 38.45
N VAL A 365 -3.10 -12.00 38.91
CA VAL A 365 -1.77 -12.63 38.81
C VAL A 365 -1.75 -14.05 39.40
N LYS A 366 -2.19 -14.19 40.67
CA LYS A 366 -2.20 -15.49 41.37
C LYS A 366 -3.07 -16.56 40.70
N ALA A 367 -4.13 -16.14 39.97
CA ALA A 367 -5.08 -17.05 39.41
C ALA A 367 -4.73 -17.45 37.96
N SER A 368 -3.87 -16.69 37.27
CA SER A 368 -3.56 -16.89 35.83
C SER A 368 -2.06 -17.07 35.53
N TRP A 369 -1.20 -17.18 36.55
CA TRP A 369 0.26 -17.28 36.41
C TRP A 369 0.71 -18.46 35.53
N ARG A 370 0.01 -19.62 35.57
CA ARG A 370 0.31 -20.78 34.73
C ARG A 370 0.14 -20.44 33.24
N GLY A 371 -0.92 -19.71 32.91
CA GLY A 371 -1.16 -19.28 31.54
C GLY A 371 -0.13 -18.22 31.09
N ALA A 372 0.25 -17.31 31.98
CA ALA A 372 1.33 -16.35 31.74
C ALA A 372 2.67 -17.04 31.46
N ALA A 373 3.03 -18.06 32.27
CA ALA A 373 4.23 -18.86 32.06
C ALA A 373 4.25 -19.59 30.70
N ALA A 374 3.12 -20.16 30.30
CA ALA A 374 3.00 -20.79 28.97
C ALA A 374 3.16 -19.77 27.82
N LEU A 375 2.59 -18.58 27.98
CA LEU A 375 2.78 -17.48 27.03
C LEU A 375 4.24 -17.04 26.93
N CYS A 376 4.90 -16.84 28.08
CA CYS A 376 6.33 -16.48 28.12
C CYS A 376 7.19 -17.52 27.39
N ALA A 377 6.92 -18.81 27.64
CA ALA A 377 7.62 -19.89 26.93
C ALA A 377 7.39 -19.83 25.41
N ALA A 378 6.16 -19.54 24.96
CA ALA A 378 5.86 -19.39 23.54
C ALA A 378 6.59 -18.18 22.91
N LEU A 379 6.61 -17.04 23.58
CA LEU A 379 7.32 -15.84 23.11
C LEU A 379 8.84 -16.06 23.03
N VAL A 380 9.43 -16.68 24.05
CA VAL A 380 10.85 -17.05 24.05
C VAL A 380 11.16 -18.02 22.91
N LEU A 381 10.29 -19.02 22.69
CA LEU A 381 10.45 -19.98 21.59
C LEU A 381 10.41 -19.29 20.21
N VAL A 382 9.52 -18.33 20.00
CA VAL A 382 9.46 -17.55 18.75
C VAL A 382 10.74 -16.74 18.57
N CYS A 383 11.17 -15.97 19.57
CA CYS A 383 12.41 -15.18 19.49
C CYS A 383 13.66 -16.08 19.27
N ALA A 384 13.73 -17.23 19.95
CA ALA A 384 14.80 -18.18 19.76
C ALA A 384 14.75 -18.82 18.35
N GLY A 385 13.55 -19.07 17.83
CA GLY A 385 13.35 -19.60 16.48
C GLY A 385 13.93 -18.72 15.39
N TYR A 386 13.74 -17.40 15.53
CA TYR A 386 14.34 -16.41 14.64
C TYR A 386 15.85 -16.24 14.92
N GLY A 387 16.25 -16.03 16.16
CA GLY A 387 17.65 -15.77 16.49
C GLY A 387 18.61 -16.94 16.26
N LEU A 388 18.12 -18.16 16.15
CA LEU A 388 18.89 -19.39 15.85
C LEU A 388 18.64 -19.92 14.43
N ASP A 389 17.86 -19.21 13.62
CA ASP A 389 17.41 -19.66 12.30
C ASP A 389 17.03 -21.16 12.27
N LEU A 390 16.15 -21.56 13.20
CA LEU A 390 15.73 -22.98 13.32
C LEU A 390 15.11 -23.54 12.04
N LEU A 391 14.59 -22.71 11.17
CA LEU A 391 14.00 -23.10 9.89
C LEU A 391 15.01 -23.07 8.73
N LYS A 392 16.27 -22.71 9.00
CA LYS A 392 17.34 -22.59 8.00
C LYS A 392 16.93 -21.69 6.83
N VAL A 393 16.34 -20.55 7.13
CA VAL A 393 15.84 -19.61 6.14
C VAL A 393 17.00 -18.89 5.48
N GLU A 394 18.01 -18.48 6.26
CA GLU A 394 19.17 -17.73 5.77
C GLU A 394 19.99 -18.50 4.73
N SER A 395 20.17 -19.80 4.97
CA SER A 395 20.96 -20.67 4.10
C SER A 395 20.21 -21.20 2.87
N ARG A 396 18.94 -20.81 2.69
CA ARG A 396 18.12 -21.34 1.60
C ARG A 396 18.41 -20.59 0.30
N VAL A 397 19.19 -21.20 -0.59
CA VAL A 397 19.43 -20.77 -1.96
C VAL A 397 18.76 -21.77 -2.91
N PRO A 398 17.96 -21.34 -3.91
CA PRO A 398 17.34 -22.27 -4.85
C PRO A 398 18.39 -22.83 -5.81
N GLN A 399 18.17 -24.06 -6.32
CA GLN A 399 18.99 -24.61 -7.38
C GLN A 399 18.61 -23.95 -8.72
N ALA A 400 19.58 -23.58 -9.54
CA ALA A 400 19.34 -22.86 -10.79
C ALA A 400 18.38 -23.58 -11.75
N ASP A 401 18.43 -24.93 -11.79
CA ASP A 401 17.54 -25.77 -12.59
C ASP A 401 16.06 -25.72 -12.15
N GLN A 402 15.78 -25.33 -10.91
CA GLN A 402 14.42 -25.18 -10.35
C GLN A 402 13.84 -23.79 -10.57
N VAL A 403 14.67 -22.83 -10.96
CA VAL A 403 14.27 -21.45 -11.17
C VAL A 403 13.72 -21.26 -12.58
N ARG A 404 12.61 -20.52 -12.71
CA ARG A 404 12.04 -20.12 -13.99
C ARG A 404 12.59 -18.77 -14.42
N ASP A 405 12.51 -17.81 -13.52
CA ASP A 405 12.99 -16.44 -13.71
C ASP A 405 13.49 -15.85 -12.37
N VAL A 406 14.33 -14.82 -12.46
CA VAL A 406 14.83 -14.07 -11.32
C VAL A 406 14.60 -12.57 -11.60
N TYR A 407 13.74 -11.95 -10.79
CA TYR A 407 13.72 -10.50 -10.71
C TYR A 407 14.85 -10.05 -9.80
N PHE A 408 15.65 -9.11 -10.28
CA PHE A 408 16.70 -8.49 -9.50
C PHE A 408 16.49 -6.97 -9.40
N GLN A 409 16.98 -6.40 -8.31
CA GLN A 409 17.11 -4.97 -8.14
C GLN A 409 18.40 -4.70 -7.37
N LEU A 410 19.31 -3.98 -8.01
CA LEU A 410 20.56 -3.50 -7.44
C LEU A 410 20.44 -2.01 -7.19
N TYR A 411 20.65 -1.58 -5.97
CA TYR A 411 20.94 -0.20 -5.62
C TYR A 411 22.42 -0.11 -5.30
N GLY A 412 23.19 0.51 -6.18
CA GLY A 412 24.57 0.87 -5.94
C GLY A 412 24.69 2.31 -5.47
N GLN A 413 25.90 2.72 -5.12
CA GLN A 413 26.17 4.09 -4.68
C GLN A 413 25.88 5.12 -5.81
N TYR A 414 26.08 4.74 -7.07
CA TYR A 414 26.04 5.66 -8.22
C TYR A 414 24.85 5.46 -9.14
N SER A 415 24.29 4.27 -9.18
CA SER A 415 23.10 4.00 -10.00
C SER A 415 22.29 2.81 -9.47
N SER A 416 21.11 2.60 -10.04
CA SER A 416 20.26 1.44 -9.74
C SER A 416 19.92 0.68 -11.01
N LEU A 417 19.98 -0.65 -10.92
CA LEU A 417 19.61 -1.57 -12.00
C LEU A 417 18.48 -2.49 -11.51
N ARG A 418 17.48 -2.71 -12.33
CA ARG A 418 16.37 -3.63 -12.00
C ARG A 418 15.90 -4.33 -13.27
N GLY A 419 15.60 -5.60 -13.16
CA GLY A 419 15.11 -6.36 -14.31
C GLY A 419 14.72 -7.78 -13.99
N THR A 420 14.32 -8.52 -15.01
CA THR A 420 14.00 -9.94 -14.89
C THR A 420 14.86 -10.73 -15.85
N VAL A 421 15.48 -11.77 -15.33
CA VAL A 421 16.37 -12.68 -16.08
C VAL A 421 15.69 -14.02 -16.23
N GLU A 422 15.62 -14.52 -17.48
CA GLU A 422 15.11 -15.86 -17.82
C GLU A 422 16.23 -16.74 -18.40
N ASP A 423 17.38 -16.18 -18.74
CA ASP A 423 18.54 -16.93 -19.27
C ASP A 423 19.11 -17.85 -18.19
N PRO A 424 19.20 -19.18 -18.44
CA PRO A 424 19.72 -20.13 -17.49
C PRO A 424 21.17 -19.86 -17.05
N ALA A 425 22.02 -19.33 -17.93
CA ALA A 425 23.41 -19.02 -17.60
C ALA A 425 23.51 -17.87 -16.60
N LEU A 426 22.73 -16.81 -16.79
CA LEU A 426 22.65 -15.68 -15.86
C LEU A 426 21.96 -16.08 -14.54
N ILE A 427 20.96 -16.96 -14.59
CA ILE A 427 20.32 -17.52 -13.37
C ILE A 427 21.36 -18.30 -12.55
N GLU A 428 22.23 -19.09 -13.20
CA GLU A 428 23.29 -19.83 -12.52
C GLU A 428 24.28 -18.87 -11.83
N GLN A 429 24.69 -17.79 -12.52
CA GLN A 429 25.58 -16.77 -11.95
C GLN A 429 24.91 -16.02 -10.77
N LEU A 430 23.63 -15.63 -10.89
CA LEU A 430 22.87 -15.00 -9.81
C LEU A 430 22.72 -15.91 -8.59
N THR A 431 22.51 -17.22 -8.81
CA THR A 431 22.44 -18.19 -7.70
C THR A 431 23.80 -18.42 -7.06
N ALA A 432 24.90 -18.37 -7.84
CA ALA A 432 26.26 -18.44 -7.31
C ALA A 432 26.60 -17.18 -6.46
N LEU A 433 26.29 -15.99 -6.97
CA LEU A 433 26.43 -14.76 -6.19
C LEU A 433 25.64 -14.82 -4.88
N HIS A 434 24.38 -15.29 -4.94
CA HIS A 434 23.56 -15.48 -3.74
C HIS A 434 24.23 -16.44 -2.74
N GLN A 435 24.84 -17.53 -3.19
CA GLN A 435 25.59 -18.43 -2.32
C GLN A 435 26.79 -17.74 -1.66
N THR A 436 27.53 -16.92 -2.41
CA THR A 436 28.65 -16.14 -1.87
C THR A 436 28.18 -15.18 -0.79
N LEU A 437 27.10 -14.43 -1.03
CA LEU A 437 26.51 -13.49 -0.04
C LEU A 437 26.09 -14.22 1.26
N VAL A 438 25.50 -15.41 1.15
CA VAL A 438 25.12 -16.23 2.32
C VAL A 438 26.34 -16.75 3.08
N GLN A 439 27.44 -17.09 2.39
CA GLN A 439 28.64 -17.66 3.01
C GLN A 439 29.51 -16.60 3.67
N GLU A 440 29.77 -15.52 2.94
CA GLU A 440 30.71 -14.46 3.37
C GLU A 440 30.06 -13.50 4.37
N ARG A 441 28.74 -13.32 4.33
CA ARG A 441 27.97 -12.39 5.19
C ARG A 441 28.65 -11.03 5.32
N PRO A 442 28.81 -10.27 4.22
CA PRO A 442 29.41 -8.96 4.28
C PRO A 442 28.68 -8.07 5.30
N ALA A 443 29.44 -7.22 6.01
CA ALA A 443 28.91 -6.40 7.09
C ALA A 443 27.91 -5.33 6.59
N GLU A 444 26.83 -5.18 7.31
CA GLU A 444 25.80 -4.14 7.05
C GLU A 444 26.13 -2.79 7.71
N ASP A 445 27.35 -2.64 8.27
CA ASP A 445 27.74 -1.44 9.01
C ASP A 445 27.81 -0.23 8.07
N MET A 446 26.79 0.61 8.16
CA MET A 446 26.77 1.95 7.55
C MET A 446 27.42 2.93 8.52
N ASP A 447 28.75 2.88 8.67
CA ASP A 447 29.46 3.91 9.41
C ASP A 447 29.72 5.12 8.51
N TYR A 448 28.77 6.01 8.45
CA TYR A 448 28.91 7.30 7.74
C TYR A 448 29.98 8.23 8.34
N SER A 449 30.60 7.85 9.47
CA SER A 449 31.58 8.68 10.17
C SER A 449 33.01 8.51 9.67
N GLY A 450 33.30 7.53 8.82
CA GLY A 450 34.66 7.08 8.46
C GLY A 450 35.11 7.29 7.02
N GLY A 451 34.49 8.10 6.21
CA GLY A 451 34.98 8.49 4.87
C GLY A 451 35.33 7.31 3.93
N ALA A 452 34.54 7.09 2.89
CA ALA A 452 34.81 6.26 1.73
C ALA A 452 34.28 4.81 1.70
N ASP A 453 33.39 4.41 2.57
CA ASP A 453 32.69 3.14 2.35
C ASP A 453 31.46 3.37 1.46
N CYS A 454 31.49 2.76 0.27
CA CYS A 454 30.33 2.73 -0.63
C CYS A 454 29.30 1.74 -0.13
N TYR A 455 28.04 1.92 -0.52
CA TYR A 455 26.93 1.07 -0.13
C TYR A 455 26.31 0.39 -1.35
N ALA A 456 25.92 -0.88 -1.20
CA ALA A 456 25.14 -1.59 -2.18
C ALA A 456 24.03 -2.40 -1.51
N SER A 457 22.88 -2.45 -2.17
CA SER A 457 21.77 -3.33 -1.80
C SER A 457 21.30 -4.12 -3.02
N VAL A 458 21.19 -5.43 -2.90
CA VAL A 458 20.67 -6.30 -3.95
C VAL A 458 19.46 -7.08 -3.47
N THR A 459 18.36 -6.94 -4.19
CA THR A 459 17.15 -7.76 -3.99
C THR A 459 17.07 -8.81 -5.10
N LEU A 460 16.92 -10.08 -4.72
CA LEU A 460 16.76 -11.21 -5.61
C LEU A 460 15.41 -11.88 -5.34
N ARG A 461 14.51 -11.89 -6.33
CA ARG A 461 13.22 -12.58 -6.24
C ARG A 461 13.16 -13.69 -7.26
N TYR A 462 13.28 -14.92 -6.79
CA TYR A 462 13.22 -16.13 -7.60
C TYR A 462 11.77 -16.58 -7.79
N THR A 463 11.37 -16.84 -9.02
CA THR A 463 10.14 -17.57 -9.35
C THR A 463 10.51 -19.01 -9.69
N LEU A 464 10.00 -19.97 -8.93
CA LEU A 464 10.31 -21.37 -9.13
C LEU A 464 9.36 -22.02 -10.16
N LYS A 465 9.85 -23.04 -10.88
CA LYS A 465 9.06 -23.80 -11.87
C LYS A 465 7.83 -24.49 -11.28
N ASN A 466 7.81 -24.73 -9.97
CA ASN A 466 6.66 -25.29 -9.25
C ASN A 466 5.63 -24.25 -8.82
N GLY A 467 5.82 -22.96 -9.18
CA GLY A 467 4.95 -21.84 -8.81
C GLY A 467 5.27 -21.20 -7.45
N GLY A 468 6.26 -21.71 -6.72
CA GLY A 468 6.75 -21.06 -5.49
C GLY A 468 7.61 -19.83 -5.80
N SER A 469 7.79 -18.97 -4.80
CA SER A 469 8.70 -17.82 -4.87
C SER A 469 9.63 -17.77 -3.66
N LEU A 470 10.81 -17.20 -3.85
CA LEU A 470 11.79 -16.93 -2.79
C LEU A 470 12.37 -15.53 -3.03
N SER A 471 12.24 -14.65 -2.04
CA SER A 471 12.83 -13.29 -2.09
C SER A 471 13.94 -13.17 -1.07
N ARG A 472 15.03 -12.48 -1.44
CA ARG A 472 16.16 -12.16 -0.60
C ARG A 472 16.62 -10.74 -0.87
N GLU A 473 17.13 -10.09 0.18
CA GLU A 473 17.67 -8.74 0.12
C GLU A 473 18.95 -8.69 0.96
N TYR A 474 20.01 -8.21 0.36
CA TYR A 474 21.32 -8.10 0.99
C TYR A 474 21.82 -6.67 0.84
N SER A 475 22.15 -6.06 1.95
CA SER A 475 22.68 -4.71 2.00
C SER A 475 24.03 -4.75 2.72
N PHE A 476 25.06 -4.12 2.16
CA PHE A 476 26.38 -4.11 2.75
C PHE A 476 27.20 -2.90 2.29
N SER A 477 28.18 -2.52 3.09
CA SER A 477 29.20 -1.55 2.73
C SER A 477 30.40 -2.23 2.08
N TYR A 478 31.08 -1.53 1.18
CA TYR A 478 32.28 -2.00 0.50
C TYR A 478 33.24 -0.85 0.21
N SER A 479 34.51 -1.17 0.11
CA SER A 479 35.59 -0.22 -0.22
C SER A 479 36.08 -0.42 -1.65
N ALA A 480 36.87 0.56 -2.17
CA ALA A 480 37.55 0.41 -3.44
C ALA A 480 38.56 -0.77 -3.47
N ALA A 481 39.04 -1.22 -2.31
CA ALA A 481 39.89 -2.42 -2.21
C ALA A 481 39.07 -3.69 -2.44
N ASP A 482 37.83 -3.73 -1.95
CA ASP A 482 36.94 -4.88 -2.13
C ASP A 482 36.55 -5.06 -3.60
N LEU A 483 36.38 -3.98 -4.36
CA LEU A 483 36.13 -4.06 -5.80
C LEU A 483 37.34 -4.62 -6.62
N LYS A 484 38.55 -4.52 -6.07
CA LYS A 484 39.78 -5.07 -6.70
C LYS A 484 40.04 -6.53 -6.31
N ASP A 485 39.39 -7.03 -5.25
CA ASP A 485 39.50 -8.42 -4.83
C ASP A 485 38.42 -9.27 -5.50
N ASN A 486 38.76 -9.99 -6.54
CA ASN A 486 37.84 -10.85 -7.29
C ASN A 486 37.13 -11.92 -6.45
N THR A 487 37.55 -12.16 -5.22
CA THR A 487 36.90 -13.09 -4.30
C THR A 487 35.81 -12.43 -3.47
N SER A 488 35.82 -11.10 -3.37
CA SER A 488 34.84 -10.34 -2.58
C SER A 488 33.44 -10.40 -3.20
N PRO A 489 32.39 -10.40 -2.39
CA PRO A 489 31.01 -10.28 -2.87
C PRO A 489 30.76 -9.02 -3.71
N ALA A 490 31.41 -7.90 -3.35
CA ALA A 490 31.29 -6.64 -4.06
C ALA A 490 31.85 -6.72 -5.49
N ALA A 491 33.06 -7.26 -5.66
CA ALA A 491 33.65 -7.44 -6.99
C ALA A 491 32.89 -8.43 -7.86
N GLN A 492 32.41 -9.55 -7.27
CA GLN A 492 31.57 -10.52 -8.00
C GLN A 492 30.26 -9.90 -8.45
N MET A 493 29.63 -9.09 -7.59
CA MET A 493 28.40 -8.39 -7.90
C MET A 493 28.62 -7.35 -8.99
N ALA A 494 29.65 -6.50 -8.86
CA ALA A 494 30.00 -5.52 -9.88
C ALA A 494 30.29 -6.18 -11.24
N ALA A 495 31.05 -7.26 -11.26
CA ALA A 495 31.35 -8.00 -12.49
C ALA A 495 30.07 -8.57 -13.16
N LEU A 496 29.20 -9.21 -12.38
CA LEU A 496 27.95 -9.78 -12.90
C LEU A 496 27.03 -8.70 -13.48
N PHE A 497 26.83 -7.59 -12.77
CA PHE A 497 25.91 -6.54 -13.23
C PHE A 497 26.48 -5.69 -14.38
N ARG A 498 27.77 -5.78 -14.68
CA ARG A 498 28.38 -5.26 -15.91
C ARG A 498 28.16 -6.16 -17.13
N GLU A 499 27.75 -7.43 -16.95
CA GLU A 499 27.53 -8.31 -18.10
C GLU A 499 26.43 -7.77 -19.04
N PRO A 500 26.63 -7.82 -20.37
CA PRO A 500 25.65 -7.33 -21.34
C PRO A 500 24.25 -7.91 -21.15
N GLY A 501 24.17 -9.19 -20.76
CA GLY A 501 22.91 -9.86 -20.50
C GLY A 501 22.15 -9.27 -19.31
N MET A 502 22.84 -8.88 -18.24
CA MET A 502 22.23 -8.22 -17.07
C MET A 502 21.81 -6.79 -17.41
N GLN A 503 22.61 -6.05 -18.16
CA GLN A 503 22.29 -4.71 -18.64
C GLN A 503 21.04 -4.74 -19.55
N MET A 504 20.99 -5.68 -20.50
CA MET A 504 19.81 -5.88 -21.34
C MET A 504 18.57 -6.31 -20.54
N ALA A 505 18.73 -7.14 -19.51
CA ALA A 505 17.62 -7.51 -18.64
C ALA A 505 17.09 -6.32 -17.85
N SER A 506 17.92 -5.37 -17.47
CA SER A 506 17.49 -4.14 -16.78
C SER A 506 16.65 -3.21 -17.68
N LEU A 507 16.96 -3.17 -18.96
CA LEU A 507 16.22 -2.40 -19.95
C LEU A 507 14.99 -3.16 -20.47
N GLY A 508 14.99 -4.49 -20.35
CA GLY A 508 14.01 -5.38 -20.96
C GLY A 508 12.55 -5.07 -20.55
N GLY A 509 12.33 -4.65 -19.32
CA GLY A 509 11.00 -4.25 -18.84
C GLY A 509 10.45 -3.05 -19.60
N ASP A 510 11.27 -2.02 -19.76
CA ASP A 510 10.90 -0.78 -20.43
C ASP A 510 10.83 -1.00 -21.95
N LEU A 511 11.82 -1.66 -22.54
CA LEU A 511 11.84 -1.98 -23.97
C LEU A 511 10.66 -2.86 -24.40
N ASN A 512 10.30 -3.85 -23.60
CA ASN A 512 9.15 -4.72 -23.86
C ASN A 512 7.81 -4.00 -23.74
N SER A 513 7.76 -2.90 -23.00
CA SER A 513 6.56 -2.08 -22.87
C SER A 513 6.31 -1.18 -24.08
N ILE A 514 7.31 -0.92 -24.91
CA ILE A 514 7.20 -0.03 -26.08
C ILE A 514 6.34 -0.71 -27.16
N GLU A 515 5.22 -0.07 -27.53
CA GLU A 515 4.47 -0.40 -28.73
C GLU A 515 5.02 0.36 -29.95
N ARG A 516 5.22 1.68 -29.78
CA ARG A 516 5.67 2.55 -30.84
C ARG A 516 6.38 3.79 -30.26
N VAL A 517 7.56 4.10 -30.78
CA VAL A 517 8.26 5.37 -30.50
C VAL A 517 7.56 6.51 -31.23
N THR A 518 7.29 7.60 -30.53
CA THR A 518 6.57 8.79 -31.05
C THR A 518 7.52 9.93 -31.37
N SER A 519 8.51 10.17 -30.52
CA SER A 519 9.50 11.23 -30.66
C SER A 519 10.65 10.98 -29.67
N GLY A 520 11.61 11.85 -29.62
CA GLY A 520 12.64 11.86 -28.60
C GLY A 520 13.23 13.24 -28.44
N GLU A 521 14.13 13.37 -27.52
CA GLU A 521 14.97 14.55 -27.36
C GLU A 521 16.31 14.16 -26.75
N LEU A 522 17.37 14.85 -27.17
CA LEU A 522 18.65 14.83 -26.48
C LEU A 522 18.66 16.01 -25.51
N GLU A 523 18.65 15.71 -24.20
CA GLU A 523 18.73 16.75 -23.19
C GLU A 523 20.11 17.38 -23.19
N TYR A 524 20.12 18.70 -23.28
CA TYR A 524 21.31 19.47 -23.01
C TYR A 524 21.45 19.72 -21.52
N TYR A 525 22.66 19.83 -21.13
CA TYR A 525 23.09 20.03 -19.79
C TYR A 525 22.73 21.44 -19.26
N PHE A 526 22.68 21.56 -17.94
CA PHE A 526 22.51 22.80 -17.18
C PHE A 526 23.42 23.93 -17.64
N ASN A 527 22.87 25.04 -18.09
CA ASN A 527 23.61 26.21 -18.51
C ASN A 527 23.89 27.14 -17.33
N TYR A 528 25.04 27.04 -16.72
CA TYR A 528 25.49 27.89 -15.61
C TYR A 528 25.56 29.40 -15.95
N GLN A 529 25.65 29.77 -17.21
CA GLN A 529 25.71 31.18 -17.61
C GLN A 529 24.34 31.89 -17.51
N SER A 530 23.27 31.14 -17.58
CA SER A 530 21.89 31.68 -17.43
C SER A 530 21.31 31.52 -16.04
N GLY A 531 22.01 30.86 -15.10
CA GLY A 531 21.51 30.66 -13.72
C GLY A 531 20.28 29.79 -13.59
N GLY A 532 19.94 28.99 -14.60
CA GLY A 532 18.77 28.14 -14.61
C GLY A 532 19.00 26.81 -15.32
N TYR A 533 18.16 25.83 -15.03
CA TYR A 533 18.08 24.62 -15.86
C TYR A 533 17.65 25.06 -17.25
N SER A 534 18.59 25.02 -18.20
CA SER A 534 18.22 25.17 -19.60
C SER A 534 17.40 23.94 -20.00
N GLN A 535 16.15 24.16 -20.34
CA GLN A 535 15.30 23.14 -20.96
C GLN A 535 15.61 23.01 -22.46
N ASP A 536 16.74 23.52 -22.91
CA ASP A 536 17.16 23.38 -24.29
C ASP A 536 17.50 21.90 -24.55
N ALA A 537 16.65 21.23 -25.25
CA ALA A 537 16.84 19.85 -25.73
C ALA A 537 16.76 19.87 -27.25
N ALA A 538 17.61 19.08 -27.91
CA ALA A 538 17.47 18.87 -29.35
C ALA A 538 16.30 17.94 -29.63
N PRO A 539 15.22 18.40 -30.27
CA PRO A 539 14.08 17.55 -30.58
C PRO A 539 14.46 16.53 -31.67
N LEU A 540 13.98 15.31 -31.52
CA LEU A 540 14.18 14.20 -32.44
C LEU A 540 12.81 13.74 -32.96
N ASP A 541 12.72 13.53 -34.28
CA ASP A 541 11.55 12.88 -34.83
C ASP A 541 11.48 11.38 -34.46
N ALA A 542 10.34 10.74 -34.68
CA ALA A 542 10.13 9.33 -34.32
C ALA A 542 11.15 8.38 -34.95
N LYS A 543 11.63 8.68 -36.18
CA LYS A 543 12.59 7.86 -36.89
C LYS A 543 14.01 8.04 -36.34
N GLN A 544 14.39 9.28 -36.02
CA GLN A 544 15.67 9.60 -35.39
C GLN A 544 15.74 8.97 -34.02
N ALA A 545 14.71 9.15 -33.20
CA ALA A 545 14.58 8.58 -31.86
C ALA A 545 14.67 7.04 -31.88
N GLN A 546 13.99 6.37 -32.82
CA GLN A 546 14.09 4.92 -32.98
C GLN A 546 15.49 4.48 -33.41
N THR A 547 16.14 5.21 -34.32
CA THR A 547 17.49 4.90 -34.79
C THR A 547 18.52 4.99 -33.66
N LEU A 548 18.39 6.02 -32.80
CA LEU A 548 19.26 6.19 -31.64
C LEU A 548 18.99 5.12 -30.57
N LEU A 549 17.73 4.75 -30.34
CA LEU A 549 17.37 3.65 -29.45
C LEU A 549 17.97 2.33 -29.92
N ASP A 550 17.88 2.03 -31.24
CA ASP A 550 18.45 0.81 -31.81
C ASP A 550 19.98 0.79 -31.72
N ALA A 551 20.63 1.94 -31.87
CA ALA A 551 22.08 2.08 -31.70
C ALA A 551 22.49 1.88 -30.24
N PHE A 552 21.77 2.48 -29.29
CA PHE A 552 21.95 2.27 -27.86
C PHE A 552 21.85 0.79 -27.48
N ILE A 553 20.83 0.09 -27.96
CA ILE A 553 20.64 -1.35 -27.71
C ILE A 553 21.80 -2.16 -28.24
N ARG A 554 22.34 -1.83 -29.45
CA ARG A 554 23.48 -2.54 -30.01
C ARG A 554 24.74 -2.35 -29.17
N ASP A 555 24.99 -1.13 -28.66
CA ASP A 555 26.11 -0.87 -27.77
C ASP A 555 26.00 -1.66 -26.46
N VAL A 556 24.83 -1.72 -25.86
CA VAL A 556 24.61 -2.53 -24.66
C VAL A 556 24.86 -4.01 -24.93
N GLN A 557 24.35 -4.55 -26.05
CA GLN A 557 24.59 -5.95 -26.46
C GLN A 557 26.06 -6.25 -26.77
N ALA A 558 26.79 -5.27 -27.25
CA ALA A 558 28.25 -5.39 -27.52
C ALA A 558 29.10 -5.30 -26.24
N GLY A 559 28.49 -4.98 -25.09
CA GLY A 559 29.21 -4.79 -23.83
C GLY A 559 29.88 -3.42 -23.68
N HIS A 560 29.48 -2.45 -24.49
CA HIS A 560 29.99 -1.07 -24.40
C HIS A 560 29.30 -0.26 -23.33
N ALA A 561 28.17 -0.75 -22.79
CA ALA A 561 27.43 -0.11 -21.71
C ALA A 561 28.18 -0.25 -20.38
N GLY A 562 29.00 0.72 -20.06
CA GLY A 562 29.72 0.75 -18.80
C GLY A 562 28.98 1.50 -17.70
N VAL A 563 27.69 1.28 -17.51
CA VAL A 563 27.02 1.85 -16.32
C VAL A 563 27.44 1.03 -15.11
N ASP A 564 28.39 1.57 -14.33
CA ASP A 564 28.83 0.93 -13.12
C ASP A 564 28.05 1.46 -11.92
N ALA A 565 27.17 0.63 -11.39
CA ALA A 565 26.40 0.99 -10.20
C ALA A 565 27.26 1.05 -8.92
N MET A 566 28.46 0.44 -8.95
CA MET A 566 29.26 0.22 -7.75
C MET A 566 30.63 0.91 -7.76
N ASP A 567 31.12 1.35 -8.91
CA ASP A 567 32.48 1.91 -9.05
C ASP A 567 32.43 3.38 -9.45
N ALA A 568 32.89 4.27 -8.57
CA ALA A 568 32.96 5.72 -8.80
C ALA A 568 33.89 6.11 -9.95
N ASP A 569 35.06 5.50 -9.94
CA ASP A 569 36.12 5.90 -10.89
C ASP A 569 35.76 5.53 -12.33
N ALA A 570 34.95 4.46 -12.50
CA ALA A 570 34.49 4.03 -13.81
C ALA A 570 33.30 4.85 -14.34
N SER A 571 32.45 5.37 -13.45
CA SER A 571 31.22 6.08 -13.83
C SER A 571 31.44 7.58 -14.05
N GLN A 572 32.25 8.25 -13.24
CA GLN A 572 32.32 9.71 -13.22
C GLN A 572 33.12 10.32 -14.36
N GLU A 573 34.22 9.69 -14.83
CA GLU A 573 35.04 10.27 -15.87
C GLU A 573 34.47 10.11 -17.27
N ASN A 574 33.73 9.07 -17.53
CA ASN A 574 33.26 8.66 -18.85
C ASN A 574 31.80 8.90 -19.14
N ASP A 575 30.98 9.23 -18.12
CA ASP A 575 29.57 9.45 -18.31
C ASP A 575 29.28 10.81 -18.95
N TYR A 576 28.40 10.83 -19.93
CA TYR A 576 27.83 12.08 -20.41
C TYR A 576 26.74 12.56 -19.46
N VAL A 577 26.74 13.86 -19.20
CA VAL A 577 25.66 14.52 -18.43
C VAL A 577 24.39 14.69 -19.27
N ASN A 578 24.52 14.56 -20.57
CA ASN A 578 23.42 14.54 -21.52
C ASN A 578 22.63 13.22 -21.36
N ALA A 579 21.31 13.28 -21.48
CA ALA A 579 20.46 12.10 -21.49
C ALA A 579 19.61 12.05 -22.77
N LEU A 580 19.43 10.85 -23.30
CA LEU A 580 18.51 10.61 -24.41
C LEU A 580 17.14 10.24 -23.84
N ARG A 581 16.15 11.07 -24.11
CA ARG A 581 14.74 10.78 -23.80
C ARG A 581 14.03 10.22 -25.02
N ILE A 582 13.37 9.10 -24.86
CA ILE A 582 12.54 8.47 -25.88
C ILE A 582 11.09 8.47 -25.42
N TYR A 583 10.23 9.17 -26.13
CA TYR A 583 8.80 9.17 -25.90
C TYR A 583 8.15 8.05 -26.70
N TYR A 584 7.34 7.25 -26.03
CA TYR A 584 6.71 6.09 -26.68
C TYR A 584 5.29 5.86 -26.19
N VAL A 585 4.50 5.20 -27.03
CA VAL A 585 3.20 4.64 -26.65
C VAL A 585 3.47 3.28 -26.00
N PRO A 586 3.05 3.07 -24.73
CA PRO A 586 3.20 1.78 -24.11
C PRO A 586 2.18 0.76 -24.63
N LYS A 587 2.56 -0.50 -24.68
CA LYS A 587 1.63 -1.60 -24.94
C LYS A 587 0.52 -1.62 -23.90
N THR A 588 -0.70 -1.87 -24.37
CA THR A 588 -1.87 -1.97 -23.49
C THR A 588 -1.71 -3.13 -22.51
N ASP A 589 -1.64 -2.82 -21.23
CA ASP A 589 -1.62 -3.81 -20.16
C ASP A 589 -2.97 -3.82 -19.43
N PRO A 590 -3.81 -4.82 -19.64
CA PRO A 590 -5.14 -4.89 -19.02
C PRO A 590 -5.08 -5.05 -17.48
N SER A 591 -3.91 -5.33 -16.90
CA SER A 591 -3.73 -5.44 -15.46
C SER A 591 -3.41 -4.10 -14.78
N ARG A 592 -3.02 -3.09 -15.52
CA ARG A 592 -2.69 -1.76 -14.97
C ARG A 592 -3.95 -0.96 -14.68
N ARG A 593 -4.00 -0.38 -13.48
CA ARG A 593 -5.10 0.50 -13.02
C ARG A 593 -5.22 1.80 -13.84
N TYR A 594 -4.08 2.31 -14.28
CA TYR A 594 -3.97 3.50 -15.13
C TYR A 594 -3.08 3.15 -16.32
N GLN A 595 -3.60 3.30 -17.52
CA GLN A 595 -2.77 3.29 -18.72
C GLN A 595 -2.31 4.71 -18.97
N ARG A 596 -1.02 4.87 -19.26
CA ARG A 596 -0.44 6.15 -19.65
C ARG A 596 -0.57 6.28 -21.16
N ASP A 597 -0.96 7.47 -21.63
CA ASP A 597 -1.09 7.79 -23.06
C ASP A 597 0.27 7.83 -23.75
N SER A 598 1.28 8.24 -23.00
CA SER A 598 2.70 8.21 -23.38
C SER A 598 3.54 7.87 -22.16
N ASP A 599 4.65 7.25 -22.38
CA ASP A 599 5.68 7.03 -21.36
C ASP A 599 7.03 7.48 -21.89
N THR A 600 7.99 7.65 -21.01
CA THR A 600 9.30 8.18 -21.35
C THR A 600 10.37 7.20 -20.86
N LEU A 601 11.24 6.81 -21.78
CA LEU A 601 12.45 6.05 -21.48
C LEU A 601 13.63 7.01 -21.38
N TYR A 602 14.29 7.03 -20.23
CA TYR A 602 15.51 7.82 -20.00
C TYR A 602 16.72 6.93 -20.16
N LEU A 603 17.63 7.32 -21.05
CA LEU A 603 18.83 6.57 -21.37
C LEU A 603 20.06 7.43 -21.09
N SER A 604 20.82 7.07 -20.07
CA SER A 604 22.17 7.61 -19.82
C SER A 604 23.18 6.79 -20.61
N PHE A 605 24.24 7.43 -21.08
CA PHE A 605 25.25 6.78 -21.90
C PHE A 605 26.63 7.36 -21.60
N THR A 606 27.65 6.60 -21.95
CA THR A 606 29.07 6.93 -21.69
C THR A 606 29.83 7.11 -22.97
N THR A 607 31.10 7.55 -22.89
CA THR A 607 32.00 7.65 -24.02
C THR A 607 32.28 6.31 -24.74
N HIS A 608 31.89 5.18 -24.15
CA HIS A 608 32.04 3.83 -24.70
C HIS A 608 30.93 3.42 -25.67
N TYR A 609 29.81 4.18 -25.75
CA TYR A 609 28.69 3.90 -26.65
C TYR A 609 29.05 4.31 -28.10
N THR A 610 29.82 3.46 -28.80
CA THR A 610 30.37 3.78 -30.11
C THR A 610 29.36 3.90 -31.24
N GLU A 611 28.33 3.03 -31.25
CA GLU A 611 27.25 3.03 -32.23
C GLU A 611 26.32 4.24 -32.04
N LEU A 612 25.92 4.49 -30.78
CA LEU A 612 25.10 5.64 -30.42
C LEU A 612 25.80 6.96 -30.79
N LEU A 613 27.07 7.11 -30.41
CA LEU A 613 27.86 8.32 -30.70
C LEU A 613 28.03 8.53 -32.20
N ALA A 614 28.18 7.46 -32.99
CA ALA A 614 28.26 7.56 -34.44
C ALA A 614 26.93 8.04 -35.08
N GLU A 615 25.80 7.64 -34.54
CA GLU A 615 24.47 8.12 -35.00
C GLU A 615 24.24 9.58 -34.57
N LEU A 616 24.65 9.96 -33.34
CA LEU A 616 24.58 11.35 -32.86
C LEU A 616 25.47 12.28 -33.71
N GLU A 617 26.67 11.81 -34.14
CA GLU A 617 27.55 12.55 -35.03
C GLU A 617 26.91 12.82 -36.42
N LYS A 618 26.19 11.83 -36.98
CA LYS A 618 25.45 12.02 -38.26
C LYS A 618 24.33 13.06 -38.13
N LEU A 619 23.77 13.23 -36.95
CA LEU A 619 22.75 14.22 -36.64
C LEU A 619 23.37 15.60 -36.31
N GLY A 620 24.69 15.70 -36.15
CA GLY A 620 25.39 16.92 -35.73
C GLY A 620 25.21 17.28 -34.26
N LEU A 621 24.85 16.29 -33.41
CA LEU A 621 24.58 16.48 -31.99
C LEU A 621 25.72 16.04 -31.07
N LYS A 622 26.78 15.45 -31.62
CA LYS A 622 27.91 14.92 -30.84
C LYS A 622 28.77 16.02 -30.20
N ASP A 623 28.91 17.14 -30.89
CA ASP A 623 29.73 18.25 -30.42
C ASP A 623 29.17 18.98 -29.20
N ASP A 624 27.90 18.76 -28.94
CA ASP A 624 27.15 19.33 -27.80
C ASP A 624 27.20 18.45 -26.56
N LEU A 625 27.81 17.27 -26.63
CA LEU A 625 27.93 16.35 -25.51
C LEU A 625 29.04 16.78 -24.55
N ILE A 626 28.77 16.73 -23.27
CA ILE A 626 29.70 17.10 -22.20
C ILE A 626 29.80 15.93 -21.22
N THR A 627 31.02 15.49 -20.91
CA THR A 627 31.23 14.48 -19.86
C THR A 627 31.21 15.12 -18.48
N THR A 628 30.90 14.32 -17.45
CA THR A 628 30.91 14.75 -16.05
C THR A 628 32.24 15.35 -15.67
N ALA A 629 33.37 14.73 -16.07
CA ALA A 629 34.73 15.25 -15.82
C ALA A 629 35.03 16.59 -16.52
N GLU A 630 34.46 16.83 -17.70
CA GLU A 630 34.61 18.13 -18.37
C GLU A 630 33.73 19.19 -17.68
N LEU A 631 32.56 18.81 -17.21
CA LEU A 631 31.70 19.68 -16.48
C LEU A 631 32.36 20.15 -15.18
N ASP A 632 32.84 19.20 -14.35
CA ASP A 632 33.52 19.52 -13.08
C ASP A 632 34.70 20.50 -13.29
N ARG A 633 35.45 20.30 -14.36
CA ARG A 633 36.52 21.25 -14.74
C ARG A 633 35.98 22.64 -15.09
N ARG A 634 34.83 22.74 -15.75
CA ARG A 634 34.26 24.03 -16.14
C ARG A 634 33.67 24.80 -14.94
N ILE A 635 33.13 24.10 -13.95
CA ILE A 635 32.56 24.70 -12.74
C ILE A 635 33.56 24.88 -11.61
N GLY A 636 34.80 24.40 -11.78
CA GLY A 636 35.89 24.59 -10.80
C GLY A 636 35.76 23.70 -9.56
N VAL A 637 35.01 22.62 -9.64
CA VAL A 637 34.95 21.58 -8.58
C VAL A 637 36.21 20.74 -8.74
N ASP A 638 37.12 20.80 -7.76
CA ASP A 638 38.30 19.95 -7.72
C ASP A 638 37.86 18.54 -7.28
N SER A 639 37.87 17.61 -8.23
CA SER A 639 37.42 16.22 -8.05
C SER A 639 38.30 15.37 -7.15
N GLY A 640 39.03 15.98 -6.23
CA GLY A 640 40.02 15.34 -5.34
C GLY A 640 39.46 14.69 -4.08
N GLU A 641 38.17 14.80 -3.75
CA GLU A 641 37.56 14.09 -2.64
C GLU A 641 36.36 13.23 -3.09
N PRO A 642 36.46 11.90 -3.00
CA PRO A 642 35.28 11.03 -3.27
C PRO A 642 34.23 11.27 -2.20
N GLY A 643 33.10 11.80 -2.61
CA GLY A 643 31.93 11.97 -1.72
C GLY A 643 31.37 13.38 -1.58
N SER A 644 31.96 14.40 -2.19
CA SER A 644 31.37 15.72 -2.19
C SER A 644 30.28 15.84 -3.27
N VAL A 645 29.06 15.39 -2.95
CA VAL A 645 27.84 15.89 -3.60
C VAL A 645 27.66 17.35 -3.16
N GLY A 646 28.63 18.18 -3.52
CA GLY A 646 28.72 19.58 -3.10
C GLY A 646 28.26 20.57 -4.16
N VAL A 647 27.33 20.20 -5.05
CA VAL A 647 26.74 21.16 -6.00
C VAL A 647 25.83 22.17 -5.30
N TYR A 648 25.47 21.94 -4.04
CA TYR A 648 24.56 22.82 -3.30
C TYR A 648 25.25 23.81 -2.34
N GLU A 649 26.55 23.69 -2.06
CA GLU A 649 27.23 24.62 -1.14
C GLU A 649 27.92 25.82 -1.80
N ALA A 650 28.05 25.84 -3.12
CA ALA A 650 28.69 26.93 -3.87
C ALA A 650 27.71 27.94 -4.50
N LEU A 651 26.44 27.84 -4.23
CA LEU A 651 25.46 28.86 -4.60
C LEU A 651 25.43 29.89 -3.47
N ASP A 652 25.98 31.08 -3.73
CA ASP A 652 25.79 32.27 -2.89
C ASP A 652 24.30 32.36 -2.51
N GLU A 653 24.03 32.57 -1.22
CA GLU A 653 22.65 32.73 -0.68
C GLU A 653 21.85 33.80 -1.42
N ASP A 654 22.50 34.73 -2.13
CA ASP A 654 21.86 35.78 -2.93
C ASP A 654 21.29 35.31 -4.28
N MET A 655 21.57 34.07 -4.74
CA MET A 655 21.04 33.54 -6.02
C MET A 655 19.81 32.62 -5.86
N LEU A 656 19.37 32.35 -4.66
CA LEU A 656 18.17 31.53 -4.38
C LEU A 656 16.87 32.35 -4.33
N TYR A 657 16.91 33.66 -4.65
CA TYR A 657 15.70 34.47 -4.67
C TYR A 657 15.03 34.42 -6.05
N VAL A 658 14.20 33.40 -6.26
CA VAL A 658 13.12 33.46 -7.26
C VAL A 658 11.96 34.18 -6.59
N PRO A 659 11.49 35.35 -7.10
CA PRO A 659 10.30 35.97 -6.56
C PRO A 659 9.14 34.96 -6.73
N ALA A 660 8.60 34.48 -5.61
CA ALA A 660 7.40 33.64 -5.61
C ALA A 660 6.26 34.49 -6.20
N GLU A 661 5.60 33.96 -7.22
CA GLU A 661 4.27 34.46 -7.58
C GLU A 661 3.38 34.32 -6.35
N GLU A 662 2.63 35.39 -6.07
CA GLU A 662 1.66 35.46 -4.96
C GLU A 662 0.74 34.23 -5.08
N ASP A 663 0.81 33.31 -4.11
CA ASP A 663 0.03 32.08 -3.93
C ASP A 663 0.79 30.75 -4.01
N ALA A 664 2.12 30.72 -3.94
CA ALA A 664 2.84 29.45 -3.89
C ALA A 664 2.83 28.84 -2.47
N ILE A 665 2.23 27.67 -2.34
CA ILE A 665 2.34 26.82 -1.15
C ILE A 665 3.48 25.83 -1.37
N GLY A 666 4.56 25.99 -0.62
CA GLY A 666 5.69 25.05 -0.63
C GLY A 666 5.50 23.98 0.45
N ILE A 667 5.56 22.70 0.06
CA ILE A 667 5.56 21.57 0.99
C ILE A 667 6.93 20.92 0.94
N ILE A 668 7.65 20.93 2.07
CA ILE A 668 8.91 20.21 2.23
C ILE A 668 8.61 18.96 3.08
N GLY A 669 8.80 17.79 2.48
CA GLY A 669 8.63 16.51 3.18
C GLY A 669 9.54 15.44 2.58
N GLY A 670 10.06 14.58 3.45
CA GLY A 670 10.76 13.35 3.07
C GLY A 670 9.80 12.18 2.94
N ALA A 671 10.33 10.97 2.78
CA ALA A 671 9.57 9.72 2.64
C ALA A 671 8.60 9.43 3.81
N ASP A 672 8.77 10.11 4.94
CA ASP A 672 7.96 9.94 6.16
C ASP A 672 6.81 10.95 6.32
N GLY A 673 6.52 11.78 5.30
CA GLY A 673 5.46 12.79 5.30
C GLY A 673 5.96 14.24 5.41
N PRO A 674 5.08 15.25 5.20
CA PRO A 674 5.48 16.65 5.21
C PRO A 674 5.94 17.09 6.60
N THR A 675 7.16 17.61 6.67
CA THR A 675 7.77 18.12 7.90
C THR A 675 7.51 19.62 8.14
N ALA A 676 7.18 20.38 7.10
CA ALA A 676 6.80 21.77 7.24
C ALA A 676 5.93 22.24 6.05
N VAL A 677 5.02 23.15 6.33
CA VAL A 677 4.22 23.86 5.32
C VAL A 677 4.50 25.36 5.49
N PHE A 678 4.99 26.02 4.45
CA PHE A 678 5.20 27.46 4.43
C PHE A 678 4.15 28.10 3.53
N VAL A 679 3.47 29.11 4.09
CA VAL A 679 2.55 29.97 3.36
C VAL A 679 3.19 31.35 3.31
N GLY A 680 3.58 31.82 2.12
CA GLY A 680 4.08 33.17 1.94
C GLY A 680 2.90 34.16 2.05
N GLY A 681 2.95 35.04 3.03
CA GLY A 681 2.03 36.17 3.15
C GLY A 681 2.84 37.45 2.99
N ALA A 682 2.36 38.39 2.16
CA ALA A 682 2.91 39.74 2.06
C ALA A 682 2.66 40.49 3.37
N GLU A 683 3.72 40.97 4.02
CA GLU A 683 3.59 42.01 5.04
C GLU A 683 3.24 43.35 4.36
N GLU A 684 2.08 43.87 4.66
CA GLU A 684 1.74 45.27 4.35
C GLU A 684 2.67 46.19 5.16
N GLU A 685 3.60 46.89 4.51
CA GLU A 685 4.28 48.06 5.07
C GLU A 685 3.27 49.17 5.27
N GLU A 686 2.86 49.42 6.49
CA GLU A 686 2.23 50.69 6.89
C GLU A 686 3.30 51.80 6.83
N ALA A 687 3.18 52.64 5.79
CA ALA A 687 3.85 53.94 5.75
C ALA A 687 3.18 54.89 6.74
N GLY A 688 3.88 55.26 7.81
CA GLY A 688 3.59 56.36 8.69
C GLY A 688 4.57 57.52 8.48
#